data_1c7b4552647fdf8d00526be1d98817b4
#
_entry.id   1c7b4552647fdf8d00526be1d98817b4
#
_cell.length_a   1.000
_cell.length_b   1.000
_cell.length_c   1.000
_cell.angle_alpha   90.00
_cell.angle_beta   90.00
_cell.angle_gamma   90.00
#
_symmetry.space_group_name_H-M   'P 1'
#
loop_
_entity.id
_entity.type
_entity.pdbx_description
1 polymer ?
#
loop_
_entity_poly.entity_id
_entity_poly.type
_entity_poly.pdbx_seq_one_letter_code
_entity_poly.pdbx_strand_id
1 'polypeptide(L)'
;MKKTFYFIGLIPAVFLAQEKKDSVKVTEIKEVSIIKKQPVAQTLKGYQLNVSGTILEQKENVSEIIKFSPNVSYSNGLKILGSDKIQIILNKKEVKISPDQFDTFLSSLEAKTIKSIEINDTPDASMDSRYTAQIIITTKKVEGQVLGLGTGVCYNDKFGHNSNANYMATLGKLRVYASGDYFIKYSDAKGNSLQKWTDQLTREGEYGGKTKRFGNNATFNLDYDFNDKHKLSFLYNYTADMDLDKNYVYHYKTQTLSSSGTSFINNFSETKDKTHTFSLQYDFSSDKDDELTINADYALEKFYNPFRSYNDFYANGLFLNSENYTQNGRLDYKIFTASADYTKKINEQNKLSFGVKFSNSDNRNTADYYSFDTFIDSRSQNFYFNENIYSAYLNYSLSKGKLKYNLGLRNEYTAADFQTNKGLDGRVNYNKFLPSAIVTYTHNKNHTFYLHASKRFTRPSFFSYDPTIMVEQTDVWSSGNQYLKPVDYFISQAGYVLMKKYSFVFRYLYSENNIINVSNLLNNGVLFSKLENAGYQNVFLFNINIPVKIADFWNTTNKINLSHSSFKAGQYNLLTQSYYVTLESIHSFDLFKKVKLDVSVNYSTPSRQQFNYNYSNFYTDLNLRIPLFENKANLTLNISDVFNTNREKGYSDINGIYTYNYTKNNSRGVSIKFSYQFQTGKKFDNDIRDTNIDDLLNRTGK
;
A
#
# COMPACT_ATOMS: atom_id res chain seq x y z
N MET A 1 -2.35 39.08 18.87
CA MET A 1 -3.28 39.44 17.79
C MET A 1 -3.96 38.17 17.30
N LYS A 2 -5.25 37.98 17.67
CA LYS A 2 -6.07 36.85 17.25
C LYS A 2 -6.50 37.07 15.81
N LYS A 3 -6.04 36.24 14.87
CA LYS A 3 -6.60 36.17 13.52
C LYS A 3 -7.57 34.99 13.45
N THR A 4 -8.83 35.29 13.50
CA THR A 4 -9.93 34.37 13.29
C THR A 4 -10.05 34.11 11.77
N PHE A 5 -9.76 32.89 11.35
CA PHE A 5 -10.05 32.43 9.98
C PHE A 5 -11.51 31.98 9.92
N TYR A 6 -12.31 32.65 9.12
CA TYR A 6 -13.66 32.20 8.75
C TYR A 6 -13.53 31.08 7.71
N PHE A 7 -13.93 29.88 8.09
CA PHE A 7 -14.14 28.76 7.18
C PHE A 7 -15.50 28.93 6.51
N ILE A 8 -15.52 29.31 5.23
CA ILE A 8 -16.75 29.32 4.44
C ILE A 8 -17.02 27.87 4.03
N GLY A 9 -17.87 27.22 4.80
CA GLY A 9 -18.39 25.90 4.48
C GLY A 9 -19.39 26.00 3.33
N LEU A 10 -19.02 25.62 2.13
CA LEU A 10 -19.95 25.33 1.04
C LEU A 10 -20.69 24.02 1.33
N ILE A 11 -21.79 24.09 2.05
CA ILE A 11 -22.79 23.04 2.14
C ILE A 11 -23.68 23.19 0.90
N PRO A 12 -23.74 22.25 -0.04
CA PRO A 12 -24.71 22.32 -1.11
C PRO A 12 -26.12 22.06 -0.55
N ALA A 13 -26.97 23.05 -0.62
CA ALA A 13 -28.39 22.91 -0.35
C ALA A 13 -29.01 21.94 -1.38
N VAL A 14 -29.61 20.88 -0.89
CA VAL A 14 -30.40 19.95 -1.71
C VAL A 14 -31.72 20.60 -2.07
N PHE A 15 -31.86 21.09 -3.29
CA PHE A 15 -33.12 21.45 -3.85
C PHE A 15 -33.85 20.21 -4.35
N LEU A 16 -34.97 19.87 -3.73
CA LEU A 16 -35.96 18.93 -4.24
C LEU A 16 -36.76 19.61 -5.35
N ALA A 17 -36.49 19.28 -6.61
CA ALA A 17 -37.33 19.65 -7.74
C ALA A 17 -38.43 18.60 -7.92
N GLN A 18 -39.67 19.00 -7.84
CA GLN A 18 -40.85 18.21 -8.22
C GLN A 18 -40.98 18.17 -9.75
N GLU A 19 -40.94 16.98 -10.33
CA GLU A 19 -41.25 16.78 -11.75
C GLU A 19 -42.76 16.77 -12.00
N LYS A 20 -43.18 17.59 -12.95
CA LYS A 20 -44.53 17.59 -13.53
C LYS A 20 -44.63 16.46 -14.58
N LYS A 21 -45.62 15.58 -14.42
CA LYS A 21 -45.92 14.54 -15.40
C LYS A 21 -46.74 15.12 -16.56
N ASP A 22 -46.18 15.13 -17.76
CA ASP A 22 -46.93 15.23 -18.99
C ASP A 22 -46.98 13.85 -19.67
N SER A 23 -48.18 13.39 -19.96
CA SER A 23 -48.47 12.08 -20.58
C SER A 23 -48.40 12.18 -22.10
N VAL A 24 -47.37 11.55 -22.72
CA VAL A 24 -47.33 11.33 -24.15
C VAL A 24 -47.40 9.81 -24.40
N LYS A 25 -48.35 9.37 -25.24
CA LYS A 25 -48.47 7.99 -25.71
C LYS A 25 -47.23 7.63 -26.56
N VAL A 26 -46.45 6.66 -26.11
CA VAL A 26 -45.30 6.17 -26.82
C VAL A 26 -45.60 4.77 -27.34
N THR A 27 -45.39 4.58 -28.63
CA THR A 27 -45.37 3.29 -29.36
C THR A 27 -44.16 2.49 -28.90
N GLU A 28 -44.37 1.24 -28.47
CA GLU A 28 -43.29 0.38 -28.00
C GLU A 28 -42.23 0.14 -29.08
N ILE A 29 -41.12 0.81 -28.98
CA ILE A 29 -39.83 0.37 -29.58
C ILE A 29 -39.17 -0.50 -28.52
N LYS A 30 -38.82 -1.75 -28.82
CA LYS A 30 -38.02 -2.61 -27.92
C LYS A 30 -36.76 -1.84 -27.51
N GLU A 31 -36.76 -1.39 -26.28
CA GLU A 31 -35.66 -0.66 -25.69
C GLU A 31 -34.45 -1.58 -25.57
N VAL A 32 -33.44 -1.37 -26.38
CA VAL A 32 -32.11 -1.93 -26.15
C VAL A 32 -31.52 -1.12 -25.00
N SER A 33 -31.73 -1.58 -23.77
CA SER A 33 -31.13 -0.95 -22.61
C SER A 33 -29.62 -1.23 -22.66
N ILE A 34 -28.84 -0.24 -23.10
CA ILE A 34 -27.39 -0.24 -22.94
C ILE A 34 -27.13 0.00 -21.44
N ILE A 35 -26.96 -1.08 -20.69
CA ILE A 35 -26.56 -0.99 -19.27
C ILE A 35 -25.13 -0.45 -19.25
N LYS A 36 -24.99 0.83 -19.05
CA LYS A 36 -23.69 1.47 -18.87
C LYS A 36 -23.04 0.92 -17.61
N LYS A 37 -21.95 0.15 -17.78
CA LYS A 37 -21.21 -0.46 -16.66
C LYS A 37 -20.75 0.61 -15.69
N GLN A 38 -21.06 0.47 -14.40
CA GLN A 38 -20.61 1.42 -13.39
C GLN A 38 -19.10 1.28 -13.18
N PRO A 39 -18.34 2.38 -13.16
CA PRO A 39 -16.89 2.33 -12.94
C PRO A 39 -16.51 1.70 -11.60
N VAL A 40 -17.30 1.92 -10.57
CA VAL A 40 -17.09 1.37 -9.22
C VAL A 40 -18.34 0.61 -8.81
N ALA A 41 -18.20 -0.65 -8.44
CA ALA A 41 -19.28 -1.50 -7.96
C ALA A 41 -18.88 -2.16 -6.63
N GLN A 42 -19.83 -2.36 -5.73
CA GLN A 42 -19.59 -3.11 -4.51
C GLN A 42 -19.65 -4.61 -4.77
N THR A 43 -18.73 -5.36 -4.16
CA THR A 43 -18.73 -6.83 -4.10
C THR A 43 -19.06 -7.33 -2.69
N LEU A 44 -19.06 -8.65 -2.47
CA LEU A 44 -19.22 -9.23 -1.12
C LEU A 44 -18.06 -8.86 -0.18
N LYS A 45 -16.84 -8.72 -0.74
CA LYS A 45 -15.60 -8.55 0.04
C LYS A 45 -15.00 -7.14 -0.03
N GLY A 46 -15.62 -6.22 -0.76
CA GLY A 46 -15.11 -4.86 -0.96
C GLY A 46 -15.64 -4.19 -2.22
N TYR A 47 -14.77 -3.75 -3.12
CA TYR A 47 -15.14 -3.00 -4.31
C TYR A 47 -14.48 -3.54 -5.57
N GLN A 48 -15.21 -3.52 -6.67
CA GLN A 48 -14.70 -3.79 -8.00
C GLN A 48 -14.65 -2.50 -8.82
N LEU A 49 -13.49 -2.19 -9.35
CA LEU A 49 -13.25 -1.11 -10.30
C LEU A 49 -13.32 -1.72 -11.71
N ASN A 50 -14.40 -1.43 -12.43
CA ASN A 50 -14.57 -1.85 -13.82
C ASN A 50 -13.79 -0.88 -14.70
N VAL A 51 -12.64 -1.29 -15.19
CA VAL A 51 -11.75 -0.43 -15.97
C VAL A 51 -12.13 -0.42 -17.43
N SER A 52 -12.19 -1.59 -18.05
CA SER A 52 -12.51 -1.74 -19.49
C SER A 52 -13.89 -1.16 -19.82
N GLY A 53 -13.96 -0.27 -20.81
CA GLY A 53 -15.19 0.37 -21.27
C GLY A 53 -15.72 1.48 -20.34
N THR A 54 -14.98 1.91 -19.32
CA THR A 54 -15.39 2.97 -18.42
C THR A 54 -14.40 4.16 -18.44
N ILE A 55 -14.73 5.22 -17.70
CA ILE A 55 -13.84 6.38 -17.55
C ILE A 55 -12.49 6.01 -16.88
N LEU A 56 -12.43 4.91 -16.13
CA LEU A 56 -11.21 4.47 -15.46
C LEU A 56 -10.15 3.97 -16.46
N GLU A 57 -10.55 3.47 -17.62
CA GLU A 57 -9.64 3.07 -18.70
C GLU A 57 -8.83 4.24 -19.27
N GLN A 58 -9.32 5.45 -19.08
CA GLN A 58 -8.66 6.67 -19.54
C GLN A 58 -7.63 7.20 -18.54
N LYS A 59 -7.50 6.60 -17.35
CA LYS A 59 -6.44 6.94 -16.40
C LYS A 59 -5.08 6.48 -16.92
N GLU A 60 -4.01 6.95 -16.32
CA GLU A 60 -2.66 6.61 -16.78
C GLU A 60 -2.33 5.15 -16.48
N ASN A 61 -2.50 4.75 -15.22
CA ASN A 61 -2.07 3.45 -14.70
C ASN A 61 -2.98 2.99 -13.55
N VAL A 62 -2.68 1.82 -13.00
CA VAL A 62 -3.43 1.22 -11.91
C VAL A 62 -3.38 2.08 -10.64
N SER A 63 -2.24 2.70 -10.32
CA SER A 63 -2.11 3.59 -9.15
C SER A 63 -3.13 4.74 -9.21
N GLU A 64 -3.34 5.33 -10.39
CA GLU A 64 -4.35 6.38 -10.59
C GLU A 64 -5.78 5.85 -10.53
N ILE A 65 -6.03 4.61 -11.00
CA ILE A 65 -7.36 4.00 -10.98
C ILE A 65 -7.83 3.71 -9.55
N ILE A 66 -6.98 3.12 -8.73
CA ILE A 66 -7.38 2.67 -7.38
C ILE A 66 -7.73 3.83 -6.44
N LYS A 67 -7.28 5.04 -6.73
CA LYS A 67 -7.69 6.26 -6.00
C LYS A 67 -9.21 6.51 -6.04
N PHE A 68 -9.91 5.96 -7.03
CA PHE A 68 -11.38 6.06 -7.14
C PHE A 68 -12.13 5.03 -6.30
N SER A 69 -11.44 4.06 -5.68
CA SER A 69 -12.08 3.14 -4.75
C SER A 69 -12.46 3.84 -3.44
N PRO A 70 -13.67 3.58 -2.91
CA PRO A 70 -14.14 4.20 -1.67
C PRO A 70 -13.25 3.95 -0.45
N ASN A 71 -12.64 2.77 -0.38
CA ASN A 71 -11.88 2.28 0.77
C ASN A 71 -10.37 2.54 0.67
N VAL A 72 -9.88 3.15 -0.43
CA VAL A 72 -8.45 3.44 -0.66
C VAL A 72 -8.12 4.86 -0.30
N SER A 73 -7.00 5.08 0.37
CA SER A 73 -6.38 6.36 0.65
C SER A 73 -4.90 6.34 0.25
N TYR A 74 -4.40 7.48 -0.21
CA TYR A 74 -2.99 7.71 -0.55
C TYR A 74 -2.30 8.72 0.38
N SER A 75 -2.96 9.15 1.43
CA SER A 75 -2.34 9.97 2.46
C SER A 75 -1.25 9.16 3.19
N ASN A 76 0.02 9.52 3.01
CA ASN A 76 1.18 8.78 3.54
C ASN A 76 1.27 7.33 3.04
N GLY A 77 1.27 7.13 1.72
CA GLY A 77 1.34 5.84 1.04
C GLY A 77 -0.02 5.17 0.83
N LEU A 78 -0.03 4.07 0.09
CA LEU A 78 -1.24 3.32 -0.21
C LEU A 78 -1.78 2.64 1.05
N LYS A 79 -3.04 2.92 1.39
CA LYS A 79 -3.77 2.31 2.51
C LYS A 79 -5.17 1.89 2.08
N ILE A 80 -5.65 0.78 2.63
CA ILE A 80 -7.04 0.33 2.50
C ILE A 80 -7.67 0.33 3.89
N LEU A 81 -8.69 1.20 4.10
CA LEU A 81 -9.31 1.44 5.41
C LEU A 81 -8.28 1.62 6.55
N GLY A 82 -7.25 2.43 6.28
CA GLY A 82 -6.20 2.77 7.24
C GLY A 82 -5.08 1.74 7.40
N SER A 83 -5.13 0.59 6.70
CA SER A 83 -4.10 -0.46 6.76
C SER A 83 -3.22 -0.45 5.51
N ASP A 84 -1.92 -0.65 5.68
CA ASP A 84 -0.89 -0.86 4.65
C ASP A 84 -0.58 -2.35 4.40
N LYS A 85 -1.21 -3.27 5.14
CA LYS A 85 -1.03 -4.72 5.01
C LYS A 85 -1.86 -5.25 3.82
N ILE A 86 -1.37 -5.02 2.62
CA ILE A 86 -2.07 -5.26 1.36
C ILE A 86 -1.39 -6.39 0.58
N GLN A 87 -2.19 -7.36 0.10
CA GLN A 87 -1.74 -8.39 -0.84
C GLN A 87 -2.04 -7.91 -2.27
N ILE A 88 -1.07 -7.98 -3.17
CA ILE A 88 -1.27 -7.67 -4.58
C ILE A 88 -1.30 -8.97 -5.38
N ILE A 89 -2.34 -9.13 -6.19
CA ILE A 89 -2.57 -10.29 -7.06
C ILE A 89 -2.74 -9.79 -8.49
N LEU A 90 -1.92 -10.30 -9.41
CA LEU A 90 -2.04 -10.04 -10.84
C LEU A 90 -2.45 -11.33 -11.57
N ASN A 91 -3.60 -11.31 -12.23
CA ASN A 91 -4.12 -12.49 -12.98
C ASN A 91 -4.14 -13.77 -12.13
N LYS A 92 -4.69 -13.68 -10.90
CA LYS A 92 -4.78 -14.74 -9.89
C LYS A 92 -3.45 -15.13 -9.22
N LYS A 93 -2.32 -14.49 -9.54
CA LYS A 93 -1.00 -14.81 -8.97
C LYS A 93 -0.56 -13.71 -8.01
N GLU A 94 -0.07 -14.08 -6.83
CA GLU A 94 0.47 -13.13 -5.86
C GLU A 94 1.78 -12.53 -6.37
N VAL A 95 1.86 -11.20 -6.37
CA VAL A 95 3.09 -10.46 -6.63
C VAL A 95 3.73 -10.16 -5.28
N LYS A 96 4.84 -10.82 -5.01
CA LYS A 96 5.54 -10.68 -3.72
C LYS A 96 6.52 -9.51 -3.78
N ILE A 97 6.05 -8.36 -3.35
CA ILE A 97 6.80 -7.10 -3.29
C ILE A 97 6.58 -6.44 -1.93
N SER A 98 7.55 -5.63 -1.49
CA SER A 98 7.43 -4.84 -0.27
C SER A 98 6.44 -3.68 -0.42
N PRO A 99 5.87 -3.15 0.67
CA PRO A 99 4.98 -1.98 0.62
C PRO A 99 5.61 -0.77 -0.08
N ASP A 100 6.92 -0.57 0.06
CA ASP A 100 7.65 0.54 -0.59
C ASP A 100 7.71 0.40 -2.12
N GLN A 101 7.54 -0.81 -2.64
CA GLN A 101 7.52 -1.12 -4.07
C GLN A 101 6.10 -1.06 -4.67
N PHE A 102 5.03 -0.96 -3.86
CA PHE A 102 3.64 -0.99 -4.35
C PHE A 102 3.37 0.08 -5.40
N ASP A 103 3.75 1.33 -5.14
CA ASP A 103 3.48 2.43 -6.07
C ASP A 103 4.26 2.26 -7.38
N THR A 104 5.51 1.81 -7.31
CA THR A 104 6.32 1.49 -8.48
C THR A 104 5.64 0.42 -9.33
N PHE A 105 5.23 -0.69 -8.72
CA PHE A 105 4.56 -1.79 -9.43
C PHE A 105 3.20 -1.36 -10.01
N LEU A 106 2.32 -0.73 -9.22
CA LEU A 106 0.98 -0.32 -9.67
C LEU A 106 1.04 0.76 -10.75
N SER A 107 2.04 1.63 -10.71
CA SER A 107 2.27 2.67 -11.73
C SER A 107 2.82 2.10 -13.04
N SER A 108 3.46 0.91 -13.03
CA SER A 108 3.94 0.24 -14.23
C SER A 108 2.81 -0.36 -15.08
N LEU A 109 1.64 -0.63 -14.47
CA LEU A 109 0.50 -1.26 -15.12
C LEU A 109 -0.40 -0.22 -15.78
N GLU A 110 -0.34 -0.10 -17.10
CA GLU A 110 -1.18 0.85 -17.86
C GLU A 110 -2.67 0.54 -17.73
N ALA A 111 -3.49 1.57 -17.49
CA ALA A 111 -4.94 1.46 -17.36
C ALA A 111 -5.61 0.76 -18.56
N LYS A 112 -5.14 1.04 -19.77
CA LYS A 112 -5.70 0.47 -21.01
C LYS A 112 -5.52 -1.05 -21.12
N THR A 113 -4.58 -1.65 -20.39
CA THR A 113 -4.34 -3.10 -20.36
C THR A 113 -5.21 -3.84 -19.34
N ILE A 114 -5.89 -3.09 -18.45
CA ILE A 114 -6.63 -3.64 -17.33
C ILE A 114 -8.10 -3.88 -17.69
N LYS A 115 -8.64 -5.05 -17.33
CA LYS A 115 -10.07 -5.37 -17.41
C LYS A 115 -10.79 -4.84 -16.17
N SER A 116 -10.31 -5.22 -14.98
CA SER A 116 -10.90 -4.85 -13.70
C SER A 116 -9.89 -4.93 -12.56
N ILE A 117 -10.19 -4.23 -11.48
CA ILE A 117 -9.42 -4.31 -10.24
C ILE A 117 -10.42 -4.56 -9.11
N GLU A 118 -10.21 -5.62 -8.30
CA GLU A 118 -10.97 -5.84 -7.08
C GLU A 118 -10.14 -5.39 -5.89
N ILE A 119 -10.77 -4.68 -4.97
CA ILE A 119 -10.17 -4.23 -3.72
C ILE A 119 -10.98 -4.80 -2.58
N ASN A 120 -10.49 -5.91 -2.02
CA ASN A 120 -11.12 -6.63 -0.93
C ASN A 120 -10.60 -6.08 0.41
N ASP A 121 -11.50 -5.57 1.25
CA ASP A 121 -11.21 -5.00 2.57
C ASP A 121 -11.84 -5.80 3.73
N THR A 122 -12.53 -6.89 3.42
CA THR A 122 -13.10 -7.85 4.37
C THR A 122 -12.40 -9.19 4.23
N PRO A 123 -11.28 -9.42 4.93
CA PRO A 123 -10.49 -10.64 4.79
C PRO A 123 -11.26 -11.87 5.27
N ASP A 124 -11.29 -12.90 4.44
CA ASP A 124 -11.83 -14.22 4.78
C ASP A 124 -10.71 -15.23 5.10
N ALA A 125 -11.04 -16.50 5.33
CA ALA A 125 -10.07 -17.52 5.73
C ALA A 125 -9.12 -17.93 4.60
N SER A 126 -9.42 -17.66 3.33
CA SER A 126 -8.53 -17.95 2.20
C SER A 126 -7.34 -16.99 2.13
N MET A 127 -7.52 -15.75 2.64
CA MET A 127 -6.47 -14.74 2.67
C MET A 127 -5.43 -15.05 3.75
N ASP A 128 -4.16 -14.92 3.41
CA ASP A 128 -3.03 -15.04 4.34
C ASP A 128 -3.19 -14.07 5.52
N SER A 129 -2.86 -14.52 6.73
CA SER A 129 -3.13 -13.80 7.99
C SER A 129 -2.43 -12.44 8.10
N ARG A 130 -1.28 -12.28 7.45
CA ARG A 130 -0.50 -11.04 7.46
C ARG A 130 -1.19 -9.89 6.72
N TYR A 131 -2.14 -10.19 5.83
CA TYR A 131 -2.84 -9.17 5.04
C TYR A 131 -4.22 -8.85 5.63
N THR A 132 -4.57 -7.60 5.59
CA THR A 132 -5.91 -7.10 5.97
C THR A 132 -6.73 -6.65 4.78
N ALA A 133 -6.12 -6.61 3.59
CA ALA A 133 -6.77 -6.27 2.33
C ALA A 133 -6.05 -6.91 1.15
N GLN A 134 -6.75 -7.00 -0.01
CA GLN A 134 -6.20 -7.47 -1.29
C GLN A 134 -6.51 -6.48 -2.41
N ILE A 135 -5.58 -6.34 -3.36
CA ILE A 135 -5.81 -5.73 -4.67
C ILE A 135 -5.63 -6.82 -5.72
N ILE A 136 -6.71 -7.19 -6.39
CA ILE A 136 -6.71 -8.22 -7.44
C ILE A 136 -6.85 -7.53 -8.79
N ILE A 137 -5.80 -7.60 -9.61
CA ILE A 137 -5.71 -6.94 -10.90
C ILE A 137 -5.90 -8.00 -11.99
N THR A 138 -6.89 -7.80 -12.83
CA THR A 138 -7.17 -8.66 -13.99
C THR A 138 -6.90 -7.88 -15.28
N THR A 139 -6.00 -8.39 -16.11
CA THR A 139 -5.71 -7.80 -17.43
C THR A 139 -6.75 -8.20 -18.45
N LYS A 140 -6.85 -7.44 -19.55
CA LYS A 140 -7.74 -7.77 -20.67
C LYS A 140 -7.26 -9.02 -21.39
N LYS A 141 -8.20 -9.76 -21.97
CA LYS A 141 -7.93 -10.74 -23.03
C LYS A 141 -7.96 -10.01 -24.36
N VAL A 142 -6.95 -10.18 -25.20
CA VAL A 142 -6.79 -9.49 -26.48
C VAL A 142 -6.93 -10.50 -27.61
N GLU A 143 -7.77 -10.24 -28.62
CA GLU A 143 -7.71 -10.94 -29.90
C GLU A 143 -6.76 -10.18 -30.80
N GLY A 144 -5.53 -10.71 -31.01
CA GLY A 144 -4.45 -10.03 -31.74
C GLY A 144 -3.31 -9.58 -30.84
N GLN A 145 -2.71 -8.43 -31.16
CA GLN A 145 -1.56 -7.92 -30.44
C GLN A 145 -1.75 -6.44 -30.09
N VAL A 146 -1.27 -6.06 -28.91
CA VAL A 146 -1.24 -4.67 -28.44
C VAL A 146 0.15 -4.35 -27.92
N LEU A 147 0.74 -3.24 -28.40
CA LEU A 147 1.97 -2.65 -27.88
C LEU A 147 1.67 -1.24 -27.39
N GLY A 148 1.91 -1.00 -26.10
CA GLY A 148 1.84 0.33 -25.50
C GLY A 148 3.26 0.85 -25.19
N LEU A 149 3.51 2.12 -25.50
CA LEU A 149 4.77 2.80 -25.20
C LEU A 149 4.46 4.12 -24.50
N GLY A 150 5.21 4.44 -23.46
CA GLY A 150 5.09 5.70 -22.74
C GLY A 150 6.45 6.26 -22.35
N THR A 151 6.59 7.58 -22.42
CA THR A 151 7.79 8.28 -21.95
C THR A 151 7.41 9.64 -21.37
N GLY A 152 8.12 10.07 -20.34
CA GLY A 152 7.85 11.34 -19.68
C GLY A 152 9.07 11.92 -18.99
N VAL A 153 8.98 13.21 -18.73
CA VAL A 153 9.96 13.97 -17.94
C VAL A 153 9.25 14.58 -16.74
N CYS A 154 9.93 14.67 -15.63
CA CYS A 154 9.46 15.38 -14.44
C CYS A 154 10.53 16.38 -13.97
N TYR A 155 10.07 17.43 -13.31
CA TYR A 155 10.93 18.45 -12.75
C TYR A 155 10.47 18.80 -11.34
N ASN A 156 11.38 18.65 -10.38
CA ASN A 156 11.21 19.07 -8.99
C ASN A 156 12.59 19.48 -8.45
N ASP A 157 13.13 20.63 -8.90
CA ASP A 157 14.51 21.13 -8.80
C ASP A 157 15.51 20.44 -9.73
N LYS A 158 15.29 19.19 -10.11
CA LYS A 158 16.08 18.47 -11.12
C LYS A 158 15.19 17.71 -12.08
N PHE A 159 15.68 17.51 -13.30
CA PHE A 159 14.98 16.73 -14.30
C PHE A 159 15.09 15.24 -13.99
N GLY A 160 13.93 14.60 -13.80
CA GLY A 160 13.78 13.17 -13.81
C GLY A 160 13.16 12.69 -15.11
N HIS A 161 13.17 11.37 -15.31
CA HIS A 161 12.63 10.73 -16.50
C HIS A 161 11.94 9.43 -16.14
N ASN A 162 10.87 9.07 -16.86
CA ASN A 162 10.23 7.77 -16.78
C ASN A 162 9.86 7.27 -18.19
N SER A 163 9.98 5.96 -18.39
CA SER A 163 9.53 5.28 -19.61
C SER A 163 8.92 3.94 -19.28
N ASN A 164 7.92 3.53 -20.05
CA ASN A 164 7.31 2.23 -19.92
C ASN A 164 6.96 1.63 -21.28
N ALA A 165 6.98 0.31 -21.36
CA ALA A 165 6.49 -0.47 -22.49
C ALA A 165 5.64 -1.63 -21.99
N ASN A 166 4.58 -1.98 -22.71
CA ASN A 166 3.79 -3.16 -22.45
C ASN A 166 3.39 -3.84 -23.75
N TYR A 167 3.36 -5.15 -23.73
CA TYR A 167 2.96 -5.99 -24.87
C TYR A 167 1.96 -7.05 -24.42
N MET A 168 0.89 -7.20 -25.18
CA MET A 168 -0.12 -8.24 -24.96
C MET A 168 -0.41 -8.92 -26.28
N ALA A 169 -0.50 -10.26 -26.27
CA ALA A 169 -0.87 -11.03 -27.45
C ALA A 169 -1.62 -12.30 -27.05
N THR A 170 -2.53 -12.73 -27.93
CA THR A 170 -3.13 -14.05 -27.90
C THR A 170 -2.73 -14.80 -29.18
N LEU A 171 -1.97 -15.88 -29.02
CA LEU A 171 -1.41 -16.71 -30.08
C LEU A 171 -2.03 -18.12 -29.97
N GLY A 172 -3.25 -18.28 -30.49
CA GLY A 172 -4.03 -19.50 -30.32
C GLY A 172 -4.36 -19.74 -28.85
N LYS A 173 -3.82 -20.82 -28.26
CA LYS A 173 -4.01 -21.21 -26.87
C LYS A 173 -3.06 -20.48 -25.89
N LEU A 174 -2.05 -19.77 -26.41
CA LEU A 174 -1.06 -19.06 -25.62
C LEU A 174 -1.43 -17.59 -25.51
N ARG A 175 -1.49 -17.05 -24.29
CA ARG A 175 -1.57 -15.63 -24.00
C ARG A 175 -0.26 -15.16 -23.39
N VAL A 176 0.23 -14.06 -23.92
CA VAL A 176 1.47 -13.41 -23.47
C VAL A 176 1.13 -12.02 -22.96
N TYR A 177 1.65 -11.67 -21.79
CA TYR A 177 1.71 -10.32 -21.29
C TYR A 177 3.14 -10.02 -20.86
N ALA A 178 3.71 -8.93 -21.35
CA ALA A 178 5.00 -8.42 -20.93
C ALA A 178 4.87 -6.92 -20.63
N SER A 179 5.43 -6.45 -19.55
CA SER A 179 5.56 -5.02 -19.27
C SER A 179 6.90 -4.72 -18.64
N GLY A 180 7.38 -3.50 -18.88
CA GLY A 180 8.56 -2.98 -18.25
C GLY A 180 8.46 -1.47 -18.10
N ASP A 181 9.01 -0.97 -17.02
CA ASP A 181 9.16 0.46 -16.77
C ASP A 181 10.49 0.77 -16.10
N TYR A 182 10.90 2.01 -16.26
CA TYR A 182 12.02 2.55 -15.55
C TYR A 182 11.81 4.02 -15.22
N PHE A 183 12.35 4.49 -14.10
CA PHE A 183 12.33 5.90 -13.75
C PHE A 183 13.61 6.36 -13.04
N ILE A 184 13.90 7.63 -13.18
CA ILE A 184 14.86 8.39 -12.37
C ILE A 184 14.13 9.58 -11.79
N LYS A 185 14.18 9.75 -10.48
CA LYS A 185 13.61 10.88 -9.75
C LYS A 185 14.66 11.46 -8.79
N TYR A 186 14.52 12.73 -8.50
CA TYR A 186 15.34 13.41 -7.50
C TYR A 186 14.43 13.93 -6.39
N SER A 187 14.90 13.88 -5.16
CA SER A 187 14.23 14.53 -4.04
C SER A 187 15.25 15.25 -3.17
N ASP A 188 14.86 16.44 -2.74
CA ASP A 188 15.59 17.23 -1.75
C ASP A 188 14.69 17.38 -0.53
N ALA A 189 15.26 17.22 0.65
CA ALA A 189 14.59 17.42 1.92
C ALA A 189 15.36 18.46 2.74
N LYS A 190 14.63 19.32 3.44
CA LYS A 190 15.20 20.27 4.42
C LYS A 190 14.34 20.21 5.66
N GLY A 191 14.98 20.33 6.80
CA GLY A 191 14.26 20.27 8.04
C GLY A 191 15.05 20.78 9.24
N ASN A 192 14.36 20.81 10.35
CA ASN A 192 14.96 21.08 11.66
C ASN A 192 14.45 20.07 12.68
N SER A 193 15.25 19.81 13.68
CA SER A 193 14.91 18.95 14.80
C SER A 193 15.27 19.59 16.12
N LEU A 194 14.48 19.29 17.16
CA LEU A 194 14.78 19.61 18.53
C LEU A 194 14.62 18.33 19.34
N GLN A 195 15.69 17.93 20.02
CA GLN A 195 15.73 16.75 20.89
C GLN A 195 16.02 17.20 22.31
N LYS A 196 15.21 16.76 23.27
CA LYS A 196 15.44 16.93 24.70
C LYS A 196 15.54 15.53 25.29
N TRP A 197 16.75 15.12 25.69
CA TRP A 197 16.98 13.76 26.19
C TRP A 197 16.88 13.69 27.72
N THR A 198 17.13 14.80 28.35
CA THR A 198 16.91 15.05 29.80
C THR A 198 16.60 16.53 29.97
N ASP A 199 16.19 16.95 31.16
CA ASP A 199 16.05 18.39 31.49
C ASP A 199 17.35 19.16 31.32
N GLN A 200 18.49 18.44 31.25
CA GLN A 200 19.82 19.00 31.20
C GLN A 200 20.52 18.89 29.84
N LEU A 201 19.98 18.10 28.92
CA LEU A 201 20.59 17.83 27.60
C LEU A 201 19.60 18.14 26.48
N THR A 202 19.86 19.23 25.79
CA THR A 202 19.09 19.66 24.63
C THR A 202 19.96 19.66 23.38
N ARG A 203 19.42 19.16 22.25
CA ARG A 203 20.06 19.17 20.95
C ARG A 203 19.12 19.80 19.95
N GLU A 204 19.56 20.85 19.28
CA GLU A 204 18.80 21.56 18.26
C GLU A 204 19.61 21.59 16.97
N GLY A 205 18.98 21.41 15.83
CA GLY A 205 19.72 21.47 14.59
C GLY A 205 18.88 21.51 13.33
N GLU A 206 19.56 21.83 12.26
CA GLU A 206 19.04 21.83 10.91
C GLU A 206 19.64 20.66 10.15
N TYR A 207 18.88 20.15 9.18
CA TYR A 207 19.38 19.15 8.27
C TYR A 207 18.89 19.39 6.84
N GLY A 208 19.69 18.91 5.91
CA GLY A 208 19.34 18.87 4.49
C GLY A 208 19.76 17.57 3.86
N GLY A 209 18.98 17.05 2.95
CA GLY A 209 19.28 15.80 2.27
C GLY A 209 18.93 15.83 0.78
N LYS A 210 19.72 15.12 -0.01
CA LYS A 210 19.49 14.90 -1.43
C LYS A 210 19.48 13.41 -1.71
N THR A 211 18.56 12.98 -2.55
CA THR A 211 18.47 11.59 -2.97
C THR A 211 18.20 11.53 -4.48
N LYS A 212 18.90 10.65 -5.17
CA LYS A 212 18.59 10.23 -6.52
C LYS A 212 17.98 8.84 -6.44
N ARG A 213 16.71 8.71 -6.80
CA ARG A 213 15.99 7.44 -6.82
C ARG A 213 15.90 6.91 -8.25
N PHE A 214 16.29 5.66 -8.41
CA PHE A 214 16.17 4.90 -9.64
C PHE A 214 15.31 3.68 -9.39
N GLY A 215 14.32 3.43 -10.24
CA GLY A 215 13.51 2.21 -10.16
C GLY A 215 13.29 1.62 -11.53
N ASN A 216 13.18 0.30 -11.57
CA ASN A 216 12.73 -0.44 -12.74
C ASN A 216 11.90 -1.65 -12.34
N ASN A 217 10.99 -2.02 -13.22
CA ASN A 217 10.15 -3.19 -13.04
C ASN A 217 10.00 -3.90 -14.41
N ALA A 218 9.97 -5.23 -14.38
CA ALA A 218 9.68 -6.04 -15.55
C ALA A 218 8.76 -7.18 -15.14
N THR A 219 7.64 -7.32 -15.83
CA THR A 219 6.67 -8.39 -15.63
C THR A 219 6.52 -9.19 -16.92
N PHE A 220 6.57 -10.51 -16.82
CA PHE A 220 6.35 -11.42 -17.91
C PHE A 220 5.38 -12.51 -17.47
N ASN A 221 4.24 -12.62 -18.14
CA ASN A 221 3.21 -13.62 -17.85
C ASN A 221 2.87 -14.42 -19.10
N LEU A 222 2.87 -15.73 -18.96
CA LEU A 222 2.42 -16.70 -19.96
C LEU A 222 1.25 -17.49 -19.41
N ASP A 223 0.15 -17.55 -20.15
CA ASP A 223 -0.97 -18.42 -19.85
C ASP A 223 -1.20 -19.35 -21.04
N TYR A 224 -1.22 -20.65 -20.80
CA TYR A 224 -1.50 -21.66 -21.81
C TYR A 224 -2.77 -22.45 -21.47
N ASP A 225 -3.80 -22.33 -22.31
CA ASP A 225 -5.05 -23.08 -22.18
C ASP A 225 -4.91 -24.43 -22.94
N PHE A 226 -4.70 -25.54 -22.22
CA PHE A 226 -4.69 -26.87 -22.83
C PHE A 226 -6.06 -27.16 -23.50
N ASN A 227 -7.13 -26.79 -22.76
CA ASN A 227 -8.53 -26.81 -23.17
C ASN A 227 -9.31 -25.86 -22.21
N ASP A 228 -10.64 -25.87 -22.32
CA ASP A 228 -11.50 -24.98 -21.51
C ASP A 228 -11.48 -25.29 -20.02
N LYS A 229 -10.96 -26.46 -19.61
CA LYS A 229 -10.91 -26.89 -18.20
C LYS A 229 -9.53 -26.81 -17.58
N HIS A 230 -8.46 -26.83 -18.34
CA HIS A 230 -7.10 -26.96 -17.88
C HIS A 230 -6.25 -25.81 -18.39
N LYS A 231 -5.64 -25.08 -17.49
CA LYS A 231 -4.78 -23.94 -17.77
C LYS A 231 -3.49 -24.04 -16.97
N LEU A 232 -2.36 -23.76 -17.60
CA LEU A 232 -1.06 -23.56 -16.95
C LEU A 232 -0.63 -22.13 -17.15
N SER A 233 -0.13 -21.52 -16.08
CA SER A 233 0.29 -20.14 -16.09
C SER A 233 1.68 -19.98 -15.45
N PHE A 234 2.53 -19.17 -16.04
CA PHE A 234 3.82 -18.78 -15.51
C PHE A 234 3.88 -17.26 -15.37
N LEU A 235 4.36 -16.75 -14.24
CA LEU A 235 4.62 -15.33 -14.01
C LEU A 235 6.05 -15.18 -13.56
N TYR A 236 6.77 -14.27 -14.19
CA TYR A 236 8.01 -13.70 -13.68
C TYR A 236 7.82 -12.21 -13.43
N ASN A 237 8.23 -11.74 -12.26
CA ASN A 237 8.30 -10.33 -11.95
C ASN A 237 9.68 -9.99 -11.40
N TYR A 238 10.25 -8.91 -11.91
CA TYR A 238 11.46 -8.27 -11.41
C TYR A 238 11.13 -6.86 -10.99
N THR A 239 11.54 -6.48 -9.79
CA THR A 239 11.44 -5.10 -9.30
C THR A 239 12.77 -4.70 -8.70
N ALA A 240 13.28 -3.54 -9.08
CA ALA A 240 14.41 -2.90 -8.43
C ALA A 240 14.06 -1.47 -8.03
N ASP A 241 14.40 -1.13 -6.81
CA ASP A 241 14.27 0.23 -6.27
C ASP A 241 15.60 0.60 -5.58
N MET A 242 16.17 1.70 -6.00
CA MET A 242 17.50 2.11 -5.56
C MET A 242 17.47 3.60 -5.21
N ASP A 243 17.83 3.90 -3.97
CA ASP A 243 18.22 5.25 -3.58
C ASP A 243 19.73 5.38 -3.76
N LEU A 244 20.15 6.19 -4.73
CA LEU A 244 21.54 6.45 -5.04
C LEU A 244 21.90 7.85 -4.55
N ASP A 245 23.16 8.06 -4.21
CA ASP A 245 23.70 9.37 -3.81
C ASP A 245 22.88 10.03 -2.67
N LYS A 246 22.36 9.22 -1.73
CA LYS A 246 21.63 9.73 -0.58
C LYS A 246 22.63 10.36 0.37
N ASN A 247 22.59 11.68 0.45
CA ASN A 247 23.46 12.48 1.31
C ASN A 247 22.60 13.32 2.24
N TYR A 248 22.82 13.23 3.54
CA TYR A 248 22.20 14.05 4.57
C TYR A 248 23.26 14.74 5.41
N VAL A 249 23.17 16.04 5.48
CA VAL A 249 24.05 16.89 6.31
C VAL A 249 23.22 17.42 7.48
N TYR A 250 23.73 17.22 8.68
CA TYR A 250 23.14 17.72 9.91
C TYR A 250 24.11 18.68 10.59
N HIS A 251 23.57 19.77 11.10
CA HIS A 251 24.29 20.72 11.92
C HIS A 251 23.55 20.87 13.24
N TYR A 252 24.13 20.38 14.33
CA TYR A 252 23.51 20.39 15.65
C TYR A 252 24.25 21.29 16.62
N LYS A 253 23.47 21.97 17.45
CA LYS A 253 23.94 22.63 18.71
C LYS A 253 23.46 21.75 19.86
N THR A 254 24.39 21.31 20.69
CA THR A 254 24.13 20.53 21.89
C THR A 254 24.41 21.41 23.11
N GLN A 255 23.47 21.49 24.04
CA GLN A 255 23.60 22.29 25.25
C GLN A 255 23.34 21.41 26.47
N THR A 256 24.29 21.48 27.43
CA THR A 256 24.14 20.92 28.76
C THR A 256 24.10 22.09 29.77
N LEU A 257 23.92 21.80 31.08
CA LEU A 257 23.96 22.82 32.13
C LEU A 257 25.29 23.56 32.21
N SER A 258 26.40 22.90 31.82
CA SER A 258 27.78 23.40 32.03
C SER A 258 28.57 23.62 30.74
N SER A 259 28.07 23.16 29.59
CA SER A 259 28.82 23.25 28.34
C SER A 259 27.91 23.40 27.13
N SER A 260 28.44 24.00 26.06
CA SER A 260 27.82 24.03 24.75
C SER A 260 28.76 23.40 23.73
N GLY A 261 28.16 22.60 22.80
CA GLY A 261 28.89 21.97 21.72
C GLY A 261 28.19 22.15 20.40
N THR A 262 28.92 21.96 19.32
CA THR A 262 28.36 21.84 17.96
C THR A 262 28.87 20.59 17.32
N SER A 263 28.03 19.95 16.48
CA SER A 263 28.45 18.82 15.66
C SER A 263 28.00 19.01 14.22
N PHE A 264 28.89 18.65 13.30
CA PHE A 264 28.61 18.56 11.87
C PHE A 264 28.64 17.11 11.50
N ILE A 265 27.52 16.59 11.00
CA ILE A 265 27.37 15.18 10.65
C ILE A 265 27.05 15.11 9.15
N ASN A 266 27.82 14.35 8.41
CA ASN A 266 27.63 14.13 7.00
C ASN A 266 27.43 12.64 6.73
N ASN A 267 26.18 12.25 6.43
CA ASN A 267 25.78 10.89 6.22
C ASN A 267 25.59 10.59 4.73
N PHE A 268 26.24 9.54 4.27
CA PHE A 268 26.06 9.00 2.92
C PHE A 268 25.48 7.60 3.03
N SER A 269 24.45 7.34 2.26
CA SER A 269 23.93 5.98 2.13
C SER A 269 23.48 5.71 0.68
N GLU A 270 23.49 4.44 0.34
CA GLU A 270 22.83 3.91 -0.85
C GLU A 270 21.86 2.82 -0.40
N THR A 271 20.75 2.68 -1.08
CA THR A 271 19.87 1.54 -0.89
C THR A 271 19.69 0.88 -2.25
N LYS A 272 19.93 -0.41 -2.32
CA LYS A 272 19.72 -1.22 -3.54
C LYS A 272 18.87 -2.41 -3.18
N ASP A 273 17.60 -2.33 -3.53
CA ASP A 273 16.63 -3.42 -3.36
C ASP A 273 16.31 -4.05 -4.70
N LYS A 274 16.46 -5.38 -4.81
CA LYS A 274 16.16 -6.13 -6.03
C LYS A 274 15.40 -7.39 -5.67
N THR A 275 14.21 -7.53 -6.24
CA THR A 275 13.34 -8.68 -6.01
C THR A 275 13.04 -9.38 -7.33
N HIS A 276 13.22 -10.70 -7.37
CA HIS A 276 12.79 -11.59 -8.43
C HIS A 276 11.71 -12.51 -7.89
N THR A 277 10.58 -12.59 -8.54
CA THR A 277 9.49 -13.51 -8.21
C THR A 277 9.17 -14.40 -9.40
N PHE A 278 9.08 -15.70 -9.16
CA PHE A 278 8.65 -16.72 -10.10
C PHE A 278 7.39 -17.37 -9.54
N SER A 279 6.36 -17.54 -10.36
CA SER A 279 5.12 -18.19 -9.97
C SER A 279 4.69 -19.16 -11.08
N LEU A 280 4.40 -20.39 -10.71
CA LEU A 280 3.80 -21.39 -11.56
C LEU A 280 2.43 -21.74 -10.99
N GLN A 281 1.40 -21.66 -11.82
CA GLN A 281 0.02 -21.95 -11.41
C GLN A 281 -0.63 -22.89 -12.40
N TYR A 282 -1.32 -23.90 -11.86
CA TYR A 282 -2.21 -24.77 -12.61
C TYR A 282 -3.64 -24.53 -12.11
N ASP A 283 -4.55 -24.23 -13.05
CA ASP A 283 -5.99 -24.09 -12.82
C ASP A 283 -6.73 -25.23 -13.51
N PHE A 284 -7.66 -25.85 -12.78
CA PHE A 284 -8.63 -26.81 -13.29
C PHE A 284 -10.05 -26.34 -12.93
N SER A 285 -10.98 -26.43 -13.92
CA SER A 285 -12.41 -26.17 -13.72
C SER A 285 -13.22 -27.35 -14.29
N SER A 286 -14.10 -27.92 -13.47
CA SER A 286 -14.98 -29.01 -13.90
C SER A 286 -16.23 -28.48 -14.60
N ASP A 287 -16.98 -29.39 -15.29
CA ASP A 287 -18.30 -29.07 -15.88
C ASP A 287 -19.35 -28.66 -14.83
N LYS A 288 -19.10 -28.94 -13.54
CA LYS A 288 -19.98 -28.62 -12.42
C LYS A 288 -19.53 -27.34 -11.69
N ASP A 289 -18.64 -26.54 -12.30
CA ASP A 289 -18.02 -25.33 -11.73
C ASP A 289 -17.21 -25.59 -10.43
N ASP A 290 -16.70 -26.83 -10.21
CA ASP A 290 -15.67 -27.05 -9.21
C ASP A 290 -14.34 -26.48 -9.72
N GLU A 291 -13.58 -25.86 -8.86
CA GLU A 291 -12.30 -25.22 -9.20
C GLU A 291 -11.18 -25.78 -8.35
N LEU A 292 -10.04 -26.10 -8.96
CA LEU A 292 -8.78 -26.42 -8.28
C LEU A 292 -7.70 -25.49 -8.80
N THR A 293 -7.00 -24.81 -7.88
CA THR A 293 -5.81 -24.02 -8.19
C THR A 293 -4.63 -24.53 -7.37
N ILE A 294 -3.53 -24.85 -8.06
CA ILE A 294 -2.26 -25.24 -7.43
C ILE A 294 -1.23 -24.19 -7.80
N ASN A 295 -0.54 -23.64 -6.79
CA ASN A 295 0.51 -22.64 -6.97
C ASN A 295 1.81 -23.11 -6.37
N ALA A 296 2.92 -22.76 -7.05
CA ALA A 296 4.27 -22.80 -6.52
C ALA A 296 4.97 -21.47 -6.84
N ASP A 297 5.40 -20.76 -5.81
CA ASP A 297 6.09 -19.48 -5.95
C ASP A 297 7.48 -19.53 -5.34
N TYR A 298 8.41 -18.82 -5.97
CA TYR A 298 9.75 -18.61 -5.45
C TYR A 298 10.15 -17.14 -5.59
N ALA A 299 10.59 -16.53 -4.50
CA ALA A 299 11.07 -15.16 -4.50
C ALA A 299 12.50 -15.09 -3.97
N LEU A 300 13.31 -14.25 -4.63
CA LEU A 300 14.67 -13.89 -4.24
C LEU A 300 14.69 -12.37 -4.07
N GLU A 301 15.06 -11.91 -2.89
CA GLU A 301 15.26 -10.49 -2.63
C GLU A 301 16.68 -10.27 -2.12
N LYS A 302 17.34 -9.24 -2.66
CA LYS A 302 18.65 -8.79 -2.22
C LYS A 302 18.58 -7.31 -1.92
N PHE A 303 18.84 -7.01 -0.66
CA PHE A 303 18.88 -5.64 -0.18
C PHE A 303 20.31 -5.32 0.29
N TYR A 304 20.86 -4.22 -0.22
CA TYR A 304 22.18 -3.72 0.15
C TYR A 304 22.05 -2.26 0.58
N ASN A 305 22.54 -1.96 1.77
CA ASN A 305 22.45 -0.62 2.38
C ASN A 305 23.77 -0.25 3.07
N PRO A 306 24.80 0.18 2.31
CA PRO A 306 25.99 0.76 2.90
C PRO A 306 25.67 2.14 3.47
N PHE A 307 26.16 2.41 4.65
CA PHE A 307 26.02 3.66 5.35
C PHE A 307 27.38 4.17 5.81
N ARG A 308 27.70 5.43 5.56
CA ARG A 308 28.92 6.11 5.99
C ARG A 308 28.57 7.40 6.71
N SER A 309 29.23 7.67 7.81
CA SER A 309 29.02 8.89 8.57
C SER A 309 30.36 9.52 8.95
N TYR A 310 30.48 10.80 8.68
CA TYR A 310 31.61 11.66 9.05
C TYR A 310 31.09 12.70 10.03
N ASN A 311 31.65 12.72 11.24
CA ASN A 311 31.20 13.58 12.33
C ASN A 311 32.36 14.38 12.89
N ASP A 312 32.24 15.71 12.91
CA ASP A 312 33.18 16.64 13.56
C ASP A 312 32.51 17.26 14.77
N PHE A 313 33.18 17.21 15.91
CA PHE A 313 32.69 17.71 17.18
C PHE A 313 33.51 18.92 17.66
N TYR A 314 32.84 19.92 18.20
CA TYR A 314 33.41 21.15 18.72
C TYR A 314 32.83 21.44 20.11
N ALA A 315 33.66 21.95 21.05
CA ALA A 315 33.19 22.48 22.32
C ALA A 315 33.64 23.93 22.44
N ASN A 316 32.71 24.81 22.77
CA ASN A 316 32.94 26.27 22.90
C ASN A 316 33.69 26.88 21.70
N GLY A 317 33.40 26.35 20.49
CA GLY A 317 34.01 26.79 19.24
C GLY A 317 35.38 26.17 18.92
N LEU A 318 35.94 25.34 19.79
CA LEU A 318 37.20 24.63 19.57
C LEU A 318 36.92 23.20 19.06
N PHE A 319 37.68 22.76 18.06
CA PHE A 319 37.63 21.40 17.57
C PHE A 319 38.05 20.43 18.68
N LEU A 320 37.24 19.37 18.88
CA LEU A 320 37.49 18.29 19.84
C LEU A 320 38.06 17.04 19.15
N ASN A 321 37.24 16.44 18.31
CA ASN A 321 37.57 15.21 17.61
C ASN A 321 36.69 15.03 16.35
N SER A 322 37.10 14.09 15.50
CA SER A 322 36.30 13.56 14.41
C SER A 322 36.03 12.08 14.64
N GLU A 323 34.86 11.64 14.21
CA GLU A 323 34.51 10.23 14.15
C GLU A 323 34.07 9.88 12.73
N ASN A 324 34.57 8.74 12.26
CA ASN A 324 34.24 8.21 10.94
C ASN A 324 33.86 6.74 11.08
N TYR A 325 32.70 6.37 10.59
CA TYR A 325 32.30 4.99 10.57
C TYR A 325 31.56 4.62 9.28
N THR A 326 31.69 3.34 8.93
CA THR A 326 30.99 2.71 7.80
C THR A 326 30.28 1.47 8.32
N GLN A 327 29.03 1.28 7.93
CA GLN A 327 28.29 0.04 8.16
C GLN A 327 27.80 -0.48 6.81
N ASN A 328 28.24 -1.69 6.44
CA ASN A 328 27.80 -2.37 5.22
C ASN A 328 26.71 -3.38 5.59
N GLY A 329 25.46 -3.02 5.34
CA GLY A 329 24.30 -3.88 5.55
C GLY A 329 23.97 -4.66 4.27
N ARG A 330 23.78 -5.99 4.39
CA ARG A 330 23.27 -6.86 3.32
C ARG A 330 22.21 -7.79 3.88
N LEU A 331 21.07 -7.85 3.19
CA LEU A 331 19.96 -8.76 3.46
C LEU A 331 19.72 -9.61 2.22
N ASP A 332 19.74 -10.93 2.38
CA ASP A 332 19.40 -11.89 1.35
C ASP A 332 18.16 -12.68 1.83
N TYR A 333 17.06 -12.63 1.09
CA TYR A 333 15.84 -13.37 1.35
C TYR A 333 15.58 -14.39 0.26
N LYS A 334 15.24 -15.62 0.67
CA LYS A 334 14.75 -16.67 -0.22
C LYS A 334 13.42 -17.15 0.33
N ILE A 335 12.36 -17.04 -0.45
CA ILE A 335 11.01 -17.41 -0.03
C ILE A 335 10.46 -18.42 -1.03
N PHE A 336 10.06 -19.58 -0.53
CA PHE A 336 9.32 -20.60 -1.29
C PHE A 336 7.92 -20.73 -0.72
N THR A 337 6.89 -20.82 -1.57
CA THR A 337 5.53 -21.17 -1.16
C THR A 337 4.91 -22.17 -2.10
N ALA A 338 4.15 -23.11 -1.54
CA ALA A 338 3.31 -24.02 -2.32
C ALA A 338 1.90 -24.01 -1.72
N SER A 339 0.86 -23.96 -2.55
CA SER A 339 -0.52 -24.02 -2.10
C SER A 339 -1.40 -24.83 -3.05
N ALA A 340 -2.48 -25.39 -2.49
CA ALA A 340 -3.54 -26.01 -3.24
C ALA A 340 -4.89 -25.53 -2.66
N ASP A 341 -5.73 -24.97 -3.51
CA ASP A 341 -7.03 -24.40 -3.18
C ASP A 341 -8.10 -25.09 -4.03
N TYR A 342 -9.08 -25.69 -3.38
CA TYR A 342 -10.20 -26.35 -4.04
C TYR A 342 -11.52 -25.74 -3.61
N THR A 343 -12.36 -25.39 -4.57
CA THR A 343 -13.72 -24.90 -4.36
C THR A 343 -14.71 -25.87 -5.00
N LYS A 344 -15.60 -26.43 -4.18
CA LYS A 344 -16.71 -27.27 -4.63
C LYS A 344 -17.98 -26.45 -4.69
N LYS A 345 -18.60 -26.39 -5.86
CA LYS A 345 -19.96 -25.89 -6.04
C LYS A 345 -20.96 -26.99 -5.67
N ILE A 346 -21.51 -26.95 -4.44
CA ILE A 346 -22.49 -27.95 -4.00
C ILE A 346 -23.80 -27.77 -4.78
N ASN A 347 -24.23 -26.52 -4.95
CA ASN A 347 -25.34 -26.09 -5.80
C ASN A 347 -25.23 -24.57 -6.05
N GLU A 348 -26.22 -23.96 -6.71
CA GLU A 348 -26.23 -22.54 -7.06
C GLU A 348 -26.13 -21.61 -5.84
N GLN A 349 -26.53 -22.08 -4.66
CA GLN A 349 -26.55 -21.29 -3.43
C GLN A 349 -25.39 -21.58 -2.51
N ASN A 350 -24.76 -22.74 -2.62
CA ASN A 350 -23.81 -23.26 -1.64
C ASN A 350 -22.46 -23.58 -2.30
N LYS A 351 -21.39 -23.00 -1.75
CA LYS A 351 -20.00 -23.31 -2.13
C LYS A 351 -19.18 -23.64 -0.89
N LEU A 352 -18.33 -24.64 -1.00
CA LEU A 352 -17.35 -25.01 0.02
C LEU A 352 -15.96 -24.90 -0.56
N SER A 353 -15.10 -24.10 0.06
CA SER A 353 -13.69 -23.93 -0.34
C SER A 353 -12.78 -24.39 0.78
N PHE A 354 -11.76 -25.14 0.46
CA PHE A 354 -10.69 -25.49 1.39
C PHE A 354 -9.34 -25.38 0.70
N GLY A 355 -8.32 -25.09 1.48
CA GLY A 355 -6.98 -24.99 0.94
C GLY A 355 -5.92 -25.25 1.98
N VAL A 356 -4.75 -25.60 1.49
CA VAL A 356 -3.52 -25.80 2.27
C VAL A 356 -2.40 -24.96 1.67
N LYS A 357 -1.52 -24.46 2.53
CA LYS A 357 -0.36 -23.69 2.09
C LYS A 357 0.84 -24.00 2.99
N PHE A 358 1.98 -24.23 2.36
CA PHE A 358 3.30 -24.26 2.98
C PHE A 358 4.08 -23.05 2.53
N SER A 359 4.84 -22.43 3.45
CA SER A 359 5.80 -21.37 3.14
C SER A 359 7.07 -21.60 3.93
N ASN A 360 8.21 -21.46 3.27
CA ASN A 360 9.53 -21.42 3.88
C ASN A 360 10.18 -20.08 3.53
N SER A 361 10.80 -19.42 4.49
CA SER A 361 11.66 -18.26 4.25
C SER A 361 13.01 -18.45 4.93
N ASP A 362 14.08 -18.29 4.15
CA ASP A 362 15.46 -18.32 4.58
C ASP A 362 16.05 -16.92 4.42
N ASN A 363 16.47 -16.33 5.53
CA ASN A 363 16.87 -14.94 5.61
C ASN A 363 18.26 -14.84 6.24
N ARG A 364 19.10 -14.07 5.59
CA ARG A 364 20.45 -13.79 6.07
C ARG A 364 20.69 -12.29 6.09
N ASN A 365 21.00 -11.74 7.24
CA ASN A 365 21.49 -10.38 7.40
C ASN A 365 22.95 -10.39 7.79
N THR A 366 23.75 -9.56 7.13
CA THR A 366 25.16 -9.32 7.43
C THR A 366 25.36 -7.84 7.61
N ALA A 367 25.93 -7.41 8.72
CA ALA A 367 26.29 -6.02 8.99
C ALA A 367 27.76 -5.97 9.43
N ASP A 368 28.60 -5.42 8.55
CA ASP A 368 30.02 -5.22 8.80
C ASP A 368 30.26 -3.76 9.20
N TYR A 369 30.83 -3.54 10.38
CA TYR A 369 31.10 -2.23 10.93
C TYR A 369 32.59 -1.89 10.87
N TYR A 370 32.91 -0.67 10.43
CA TYR A 370 34.27 -0.12 10.37
C TYR A 370 34.31 1.23 11.05
N SER A 371 35.41 1.53 11.76
CA SER A 371 35.76 2.84 12.29
C SER A 371 37.09 3.26 11.70
N PHE A 372 37.15 4.43 11.03
CA PHE A 372 38.35 4.86 10.27
C PHE A 372 38.93 3.75 9.39
N ASP A 373 38.07 3.07 8.59
CA ASP A 373 38.40 1.94 7.73
C ASP A 373 38.95 0.67 8.45
N THR A 374 39.01 0.65 9.78
CA THR A 374 39.37 -0.52 10.57
C THR A 374 38.12 -1.32 10.91
N PHE A 375 38.09 -2.60 10.57
CA PHE A 375 37.03 -3.53 10.89
C PHE A 375 36.85 -3.67 12.41
N ILE A 376 35.59 -3.54 12.89
CA ILE A 376 35.25 -3.67 14.31
C ILE A 376 34.37 -4.90 14.52
N ASP A 377 35.01 -6.04 14.83
CA ASP A 377 34.32 -7.30 15.02
C ASP A 377 33.24 -7.25 16.11
N SER A 378 33.50 -6.57 17.22
CA SER A 378 32.54 -6.46 18.32
C SER A 378 31.19 -5.80 17.93
N ARG A 379 31.18 -4.96 16.88
CA ARG A 379 29.97 -4.31 16.33
C ARG A 379 29.43 -4.99 15.07
N SER A 380 30.23 -5.85 14.41
CA SER A 380 29.81 -6.58 13.21
C SER A 380 29.06 -7.84 13.59
N GLN A 381 28.00 -8.15 12.87
CA GLN A 381 27.11 -9.27 13.19
C GLN A 381 26.51 -9.89 11.94
N ASN A 382 26.37 -11.23 11.98
CA ASN A 382 25.55 -11.99 11.04
C ASN A 382 24.33 -12.53 11.80
N PHE A 383 23.17 -12.40 11.21
CA PHE A 383 21.92 -12.92 11.73
C PHE A 383 21.25 -13.81 10.68
N TYR A 384 20.88 -15.02 11.07
CA TYR A 384 20.18 -16.00 10.26
C TYR A 384 18.83 -16.25 10.86
N PHE A 385 17.79 -16.27 10.03
CA PHE A 385 16.42 -16.55 10.44
C PHE A 385 15.73 -17.42 9.40
N ASN A 386 15.35 -18.64 9.80
CA ASN A 386 14.57 -19.55 8.96
C ASN A 386 13.18 -19.74 9.54
N GLU A 387 12.14 -19.56 8.73
CA GLU A 387 10.75 -19.68 9.16
C GLU A 387 9.97 -20.63 8.24
N ASN A 388 9.26 -21.59 8.85
CA ASN A 388 8.33 -22.49 8.19
C ASN A 388 6.91 -22.20 8.66
N ILE A 389 5.98 -22.03 7.73
CA ILE A 389 4.56 -21.74 8.00
C ILE A 389 3.71 -22.80 7.32
N TYR A 390 2.88 -23.50 8.11
CA TYR A 390 1.88 -24.45 7.64
C TYR A 390 0.50 -23.86 7.88
N SER A 391 -0.32 -23.80 6.85
CA SER A 391 -1.66 -23.24 6.93
C SER A 391 -2.69 -24.16 6.30
N ALA A 392 -3.88 -24.20 6.90
CA ALA A 392 -5.05 -24.82 6.31
C ALA A 392 -6.28 -23.95 6.56
N TYR A 393 -7.20 -23.89 5.62
CA TYR A 393 -8.47 -23.17 5.82
C TYR A 393 -9.67 -23.90 5.24
N LEU A 394 -10.84 -23.53 5.78
CA LEU A 394 -12.15 -23.93 5.30
C LEU A 394 -13.05 -22.69 5.21
N ASN A 395 -13.70 -22.48 4.07
CA ASN A 395 -14.71 -21.45 3.86
C ASN A 395 -16.00 -22.05 3.35
N TYR A 396 -17.13 -21.66 3.96
CA TYR A 396 -18.47 -22.00 3.49
C TYR A 396 -19.20 -20.72 3.08
N SER A 397 -19.68 -20.69 1.83
CA SER A 397 -20.47 -19.60 1.27
C SER A 397 -21.88 -20.06 0.98
N LEU A 398 -22.88 -19.30 1.47
CA LEU A 398 -24.30 -19.54 1.25
C LEU A 398 -24.96 -18.26 0.72
N SER A 399 -25.74 -18.39 -0.35
CA SER A 399 -26.59 -17.33 -0.91
C SER A 399 -28.04 -17.77 -0.84
N LYS A 400 -28.86 -17.14 0.02
CA LYS A 400 -30.29 -17.49 0.19
C LYS A 400 -31.14 -16.22 0.12
N GLY A 401 -31.82 -16.02 -1.01
CA GLY A 401 -32.62 -14.85 -1.26
C GLY A 401 -31.81 -13.55 -1.17
N LYS A 402 -32.16 -12.69 -0.21
CA LYS A 402 -31.50 -11.40 0.00
C LYS A 402 -30.24 -11.47 0.88
N LEU A 403 -29.93 -12.63 1.43
CA LEU A 403 -28.83 -12.86 2.37
C LEU A 403 -27.71 -13.66 1.70
N LYS A 404 -26.48 -13.22 1.92
CA LYS A 404 -25.25 -13.94 1.56
C LYS A 404 -24.37 -14.05 2.79
N TYR A 405 -23.85 -15.25 3.01
CA TYR A 405 -22.96 -15.57 4.14
C TYR A 405 -21.63 -16.10 3.59
N ASN A 406 -20.54 -15.73 4.23
CA ASN A 406 -19.26 -16.41 4.08
C ASN A 406 -18.70 -16.64 5.47
N LEU A 407 -18.52 -17.91 5.85
CA LEU A 407 -18.00 -18.32 7.14
C LEU A 407 -16.69 -19.07 6.91
N GLY A 408 -15.65 -18.70 7.61
CA GLY A 408 -14.33 -19.26 7.42
C GLY A 408 -13.59 -19.53 8.72
N LEU A 409 -12.75 -20.55 8.69
CA LEU A 409 -11.78 -20.85 9.73
C LEU A 409 -10.45 -21.17 9.08
N ARG A 410 -9.38 -20.52 9.55
CA ARG A 410 -8.00 -20.77 9.14
C ARG A 410 -7.18 -21.13 10.36
N ASN A 411 -6.28 -22.10 10.22
CA ASN A 411 -5.24 -22.41 11.18
C ASN A 411 -3.87 -22.14 10.56
N GLU A 412 -2.97 -21.52 11.31
CA GLU A 412 -1.58 -21.32 10.92
C GLU A 412 -0.64 -21.73 12.04
N TYR A 413 0.24 -22.67 11.76
CA TYR A 413 1.36 -23.06 12.61
C TYR A 413 2.67 -22.49 12.04
N THR A 414 3.41 -21.77 12.88
CA THR A 414 4.71 -21.19 12.55
C THR A 414 5.78 -21.83 13.40
N ALA A 415 6.86 -22.25 12.76
CA ALA A 415 8.10 -22.71 13.37
C ALA A 415 9.26 -21.90 12.80
N ALA A 416 9.97 -21.19 13.66
CA ALA A 416 11.13 -20.39 13.25
C ALA A 416 12.33 -20.64 14.15
N ASP A 417 13.50 -20.71 13.52
CA ASP A 417 14.81 -20.83 14.17
C ASP A 417 15.65 -19.60 13.82
N PHE A 418 16.41 -19.09 14.79
CA PHE A 418 17.34 -17.99 14.56
C PHE A 418 18.71 -18.28 15.20
N GLN A 419 19.75 -17.71 14.60
CA GLN A 419 21.11 -17.76 15.13
C GLN A 419 21.94 -16.56 14.70
N THR A 420 22.95 -16.22 15.51
CA THR A 420 23.96 -15.20 15.18
C THR A 420 25.35 -15.80 15.25
N ASN A 421 26.33 -15.16 14.57
CA ASN A 421 27.73 -15.49 14.70
C ASN A 421 28.31 -15.15 16.09
N LYS A 422 27.55 -14.51 16.98
CA LYS A 422 27.94 -14.19 18.38
C LYS A 422 27.39 -15.20 19.38
N GLY A 423 26.88 -16.36 18.92
CA GLY A 423 26.40 -17.44 19.79
C GLY A 423 25.02 -17.26 20.37
N LEU A 424 24.22 -16.33 19.86
CA LEU A 424 22.81 -16.21 20.19
C LEU A 424 22.00 -17.07 19.22
N ASP A 425 21.27 -18.05 19.74
CA ASP A 425 20.37 -18.92 18.99
C ASP A 425 19.04 -19.09 19.72
N GLY A 426 18.00 -19.54 19.02
CA GLY A 426 16.70 -19.79 19.62
C GLY A 426 15.63 -20.21 18.64
N ARG A 427 14.45 -20.51 19.20
CA ARG A 427 13.25 -20.94 18.48
C ARG A 427 12.04 -20.13 18.85
N VAL A 428 11.18 -19.89 17.87
CA VAL A 428 9.88 -19.26 18.06
C VAL A 428 8.81 -20.11 17.38
N ASN A 429 7.92 -20.72 18.18
CA ASN A 429 6.83 -21.56 17.67
C ASN A 429 5.50 -21.05 18.20
N TYR A 430 4.49 -20.98 17.33
CA TYR A 430 3.11 -20.65 17.75
C TYR A 430 2.09 -21.16 16.76
N ASN A 431 0.87 -21.36 17.26
CA ASN A 431 -0.29 -21.76 16.49
C ASN A 431 -1.43 -20.75 16.66
N LYS A 432 -2.09 -20.36 15.55
CA LYS A 432 -3.15 -19.35 15.52
C LYS A 432 -4.40 -19.88 14.81
N PHE A 433 -5.57 -19.76 15.48
CA PHE A 433 -6.88 -20.00 14.90
C PHE A 433 -7.54 -18.67 14.53
N LEU A 434 -7.98 -18.54 13.28
CA LEU A 434 -8.39 -17.28 12.66
C LEU A 434 -9.80 -17.45 12.07
N PRO A 435 -10.85 -17.33 12.86
CA PRO A 435 -12.22 -17.31 12.37
C PRO A 435 -12.52 -16.03 11.59
N SER A 436 -13.40 -16.13 10.59
CA SER A 436 -13.95 -15.02 9.85
C SER A 436 -15.42 -15.24 9.50
N ALA A 437 -16.19 -14.18 9.47
CA ALA A 437 -17.60 -14.20 9.08
C ALA A 437 -17.95 -12.92 8.32
N ILE A 438 -18.62 -13.08 7.18
CA ILE A 438 -19.19 -11.99 6.38
C ILE A 438 -20.66 -12.31 6.17
N VAL A 439 -21.53 -11.33 6.44
CA VAL A 439 -22.96 -11.41 6.18
C VAL A 439 -23.35 -10.18 5.36
N THR A 440 -23.96 -10.39 4.20
CA THR A 440 -24.46 -9.30 3.36
C THR A 440 -25.96 -9.45 3.20
N TYR A 441 -26.70 -8.37 3.43
CA TYR A 441 -28.14 -8.27 3.22
C TYR A 441 -28.44 -7.24 2.14
N THR A 442 -28.93 -7.71 0.98
CA THR A 442 -29.39 -6.87 -0.13
C THR A 442 -30.89 -6.68 0.02
N HIS A 443 -31.30 -5.56 0.65
CA HIS A 443 -32.72 -5.26 0.85
C HIS A 443 -33.44 -5.12 -0.51
N ASN A 444 -32.85 -4.32 -1.41
CA ASN A 444 -33.28 -4.14 -2.81
C ASN A 444 -32.08 -3.61 -3.63
N LYS A 445 -32.31 -3.27 -4.92
CA LYS A 445 -31.25 -2.77 -5.83
C LYS A 445 -30.53 -1.48 -5.34
N ASN A 446 -31.11 -0.75 -4.38
CA ASN A 446 -30.57 0.50 -3.88
C ASN A 446 -29.94 0.40 -2.49
N HIS A 447 -30.26 -0.63 -1.71
CA HIS A 447 -29.86 -0.74 -0.31
C HIS A 447 -29.16 -2.07 -0.04
N THR A 448 -27.90 -2.01 0.28
CA THR A 448 -27.09 -3.18 0.69
C THR A 448 -26.40 -2.89 2.03
N PHE A 449 -26.50 -3.84 2.96
CA PHE A 449 -25.85 -3.80 4.27
C PHE A 449 -24.93 -4.99 4.37
N TYR A 450 -23.79 -4.83 5.06
CA TYR A 450 -22.93 -5.96 5.36
C TYR A 450 -22.31 -5.84 6.75
N LEU A 451 -22.03 -7.00 7.35
CA LEU A 451 -21.29 -7.14 8.58
C LEU A 451 -20.12 -8.08 8.32
N HIS A 452 -18.97 -7.75 8.85
CA HIS A 452 -17.77 -8.57 8.83
C HIS A 452 -17.16 -8.63 10.21
N ALA A 453 -16.66 -9.79 10.60
CA ALA A 453 -15.82 -9.97 11.78
C ALA A 453 -14.72 -10.99 11.46
N SER A 454 -13.49 -10.72 11.86
CA SER A 454 -12.38 -11.67 11.70
C SER A 454 -11.30 -11.47 12.76
N LYS A 455 -10.65 -12.59 13.12
CA LYS A 455 -9.40 -12.59 13.86
C LYS A 455 -8.25 -12.73 12.89
N ARG A 456 -7.22 -11.90 13.03
CA ARG A 456 -6.01 -11.87 12.19
C ARG A 456 -4.80 -11.69 13.07
N PHE A 457 -3.59 -11.89 12.54
CA PHE A 457 -2.36 -11.48 13.20
C PHE A 457 -1.30 -11.07 12.17
N THR A 458 -0.34 -10.30 12.61
CA THR A 458 0.81 -9.91 11.79
C THR A 458 2.10 -10.36 12.49
N ARG A 459 2.93 -11.07 11.75
CA ARG A 459 4.28 -11.44 12.20
C ARG A 459 5.18 -10.20 12.21
N PRO A 460 6.12 -10.08 13.16
CA PRO A 460 7.21 -9.14 13.03
C PRO A 460 7.94 -9.33 11.70
N SER A 461 8.47 -8.26 11.11
CA SER A 461 9.34 -8.38 9.94
C SER A 461 10.64 -9.08 10.30
N PHE A 462 11.33 -9.67 9.34
CA PHE A 462 12.64 -10.29 9.60
C PHE A 462 13.64 -9.29 10.16
N PHE A 463 13.59 -8.04 9.66
CA PHE A 463 14.39 -6.95 10.19
C PHE A 463 14.06 -6.63 11.66
N SER A 464 12.78 -6.76 12.06
CA SER A 464 12.37 -6.52 13.45
C SER A 464 12.91 -7.57 14.44
N TYR A 465 13.18 -8.78 13.96
CA TYR A 465 13.80 -9.84 14.79
C TYR A 465 15.33 -9.68 14.93
N ASP A 466 15.96 -8.94 14.03
CA ASP A 466 17.41 -8.84 13.96
C ASP A 466 17.99 -8.04 15.14
N PRO A 467 18.77 -8.66 16.04
CA PRO A 467 19.35 -7.95 17.19
C PRO A 467 20.60 -7.13 16.84
N THR A 468 20.97 -7.06 15.56
CA THR A 468 22.11 -6.27 15.10
C THR A 468 21.93 -4.80 15.44
N ILE A 469 22.96 -4.18 16.02
CA ILE A 469 22.96 -2.76 16.34
C ILE A 469 23.16 -1.97 15.04
N MET A 470 22.16 -1.16 14.70
CA MET A 470 22.22 -0.19 13.62
C MET A 470 22.64 1.16 14.21
N VAL A 471 23.68 1.75 13.65
CA VAL A 471 24.19 3.06 14.06
C VAL A 471 23.61 4.08 13.10
N GLU A 472 22.64 4.87 13.57
CA GLU A 472 22.01 5.94 12.78
C GLU A 472 22.82 7.24 12.85
N GLN A 473 23.39 7.49 14.01
CA GLN A 473 24.35 8.55 14.32
C GLN A 473 25.29 8.05 15.41
N THR A 474 26.38 8.71 15.66
CA THR A 474 27.37 8.33 16.67
C THR A 474 26.76 8.03 18.04
N ASP A 475 25.76 8.80 18.41
CA ASP A 475 25.06 8.77 19.70
C ASP A 475 23.58 8.33 19.59
N VAL A 476 23.16 7.81 18.42
CA VAL A 476 21.80 7.27 18.20
C VAL A 476 21.88 5.91 17.57
N TRP A 477 21.52 4.88 18.34
CA TRP A 477 21.59 3.48 17.93
C TRP A 477 20.22 2.81 18.01
N SER A 478 19.98 1.84 17.17
CA SER A 478 18.75 1.03 17.21
C SER A 478 19.05 -0.45 17.03
N SER A 479 18.15 -1.32 17.49
CA SER A 479 18.17 -2.76 17.20
C SER A 479 16.77 -3.35 17.15
N GLY A 480 16.62 -4.47 16.44
CA GLY A 480 15.44 -5.31 16.57
C GLY A 480 15.45 -6.13 17.86
N ASN A 481 14.54 -7.12 17.93
CA ASN A 481 14.38 -7.99 19.08
C ASN A 481 13.90 -9.38 18.63
N GLN A 482 14.76 -10.37 18.76
CA GLN A 482 14.50 -11.75 18.33
C GLN A 482 13.37 -12.45 19.12
N TYR A 483 12.94 -11.89 20.24
CA TYR A 483 11.88 -12.42 21.09
C TYR A 483 10.50 -11.77 20.86
N LEU A 484 10.35 -10.99 19.79
CA LEU A 484 9.07 -10.38 19.47
C LEU A 484 7.98 -11.42 19.21
N LYS A 485 6.80 -11.15 19.73
CA LYS A 485 5.57 -11.91 19.49
C LYS A 485 4.77 -11.28 18.35
N PRO A 486 3.98 -12.08 17.61
CA PRO A 486 3.05 -11.52 16.63
C PRO A 486 2.04 -10.56 17.26
N VAL A 487 1.65 -9.54 16.52
CA VAL A 487 0.56 -8.63 16.88
C VAL A 487 -0.76 -9.29 16.49
N ASP A 488 -1.64 -9.51 17.45
CA ASP A 488 -2.98 -10.06 17.23
C ASP A 488 -3.99 -8.95 16.96
N TYR A 489 -4.92 -9.19 16.03
CA TYR A 489 -5.98 -8.25 15.64
C TYR A 489 -7.34 -8.90 15.70
N PHE A 490 -8.32 -8.15 16.19
CA PHE A 490 -9.73 -8.40 15.95
C PHE A 490 -10.29 -7.24 15.13
N ILE A 491 -10.92 -7.56 13.99
CA ILE A 491 -11.50 -6.59 13.06
C ILE A 491 -13.00 -6.85 13.00
N SER A 492 -13.80 -5.83 13.23
CA SER A 492 -15.25 -5.84 12.99
C SER A 492 -15.63 -4.65 12.10
N GLN A 493 -16.54 -4.88 11.17
CA GLN A 493 -16.92 -3.87 10.19
C GLN A 493 -18.41 -3.96 9.89
N ALA A 494 -19.09 -2.81 9.85
CA ALA A 494 -20.47 -2.66 9.42
C ALA A 494 -20.50 -1.67 8.25
N GLY A 495 -21.09 -2.07 7.13
CA GLY A 495 -21.15 -1.23 5.95
C GLY A 495 -22.56 -1.09 5.42
N TYR A 496 -22.87 0.09 4.90
CA TYR A 496 -24.09 0.41 4.18
C TYR A 496 -23.77 1.05 2.84
N VAL A 497 -24.33 0.49 1.78
CA VAL A 497 -24.18 1.04 0.43
C VAL A 497 -25.56 1.42 -0.12
N LEU A 498 -25.69 2.69 -0.47
CA LEU A 498 -26.89 3.29 -1.00
C LEU A 498 -26.73 3.50 -2.52
N MET A 499 -27.75 3.04 -3.30
CA MET A 499 -27.81 3.19 -4.77
C MET A 499 -26.57 2.62 -5.49
N LYS A 500 -25.89 1.62 -4.90
CA LYS A 500 -24.61 1.09 -5.39
C LYS A 500 -23.51 2.16 -5.60
N LYS A 501 -23.67 3.34 -4.98
CA LYS A 501 -22.87 4.53 -5.24
C LYS A 501 -22.30 5.18 -3.98
N TYR A 502 -23.12 5.35 -2.95
CA TYR A 502 -22.70 5.97 -1.69
C TYR A 502 -22.32 4.88 -0.70
N SER A 503 -21.20 5.03 -0.03
CA SER A 503 -20.69 4.03 0.90
C SER A 503 -20.43 4.63 2.27
N PHE A 504 -20.90 3.95 3.30
CA PHE A 504 -20.73 4.29 4.70
C PHE A 504 -20.22 3.05 5.41
N VAL A 505 -18.99 3.10 5.96
CA VAL A 505 -18.34 1.94 6.59
C VAL A 505 -17.89 2.34 7.99
N PHE A 506 -18.39 1.65 8.99
CA PHE A 506 -17.86 1.70 10.35
C PHE A 506 -16.98 0.50 10.58
N ARG A 507 -15.74 0.72 11.04
CA ARG A 507 -14.76 -0.32 11.35
C ARG A 507 -14.25 -0.15 12.78
N TYR A 508 -14.24 -1.24 13.53
CA TYR A 508 -13.55 -1.35 14.80
C TYR A 508 -12.38 -2.30 14.66
N LEU A 509 -11.22 -1.88 15.10
CA LEU A 509 -10.00 -2.68 15.15
C LEU A 509 -9.47 -2.66 16.59
N TYR A 510 -9.29 -3.85 17.16
CA TYR A 510 -8.56 -4.07 18.40
C TYR A 510 -7.25 -4.77 18.07
N SER A 511 -6.15 -4.34 18.68
CA SER A 511 -4.86 -5.04 18.57
C SER A 511 -4.19 -5.15 19.93
N GLU A 512 -3.47 -6.26 20.13
CA GLU A 512 -2.67 -6.52 21.31
C GLU A 512 -1.27 -7.01 20.93
N ASN A 513 -0.34 -6.95 21.88
CA ASN A 513 1.09 -7.20 21.65
C ASN A 513 1.68 -6.27 20.59
N ASN A 514 1.25 -5.01 20.57
CA ASN A 514 1.74 -4.04 19.58
C ASN A 514 3.26 -3.90 19.68
N ILE A 515 3.93 -3.82 18.52
CA ILE A 515 5.38 -3.59 18.48
C ILE A 515 5.60 -2.10 18.50
N ILE A 516 6.34 -1.63 19.48
CA ILE A 516 6.71 -0.23 19.67
C ILE A 516 8.23 -0.09 19.72
N ASN A 517 8.72 1.07 19.33
CA ASN A 517 10.13 1.43 19.50
C ASN A 517 10.31 2.16 20.83
N VAL A 518 11.08 1.56 21.74
CA VAL A 518 11.34 2.11 23.08
C VAL A 518 12.77 2.65 23.12
N SER A 519 12.90 3.94 23.39
CA SER A 519 14.19 4.63 23.47
C SER A 519 14.60 4.86 24.91
N ASN A 520 15.87 4.58 25.21
CA ASN A 520 16.50 4.81 26.52
C ASN A 520 17.85 5.48 26.31
N LEU A 521 18.20 6.43 27.21
CA LEU A 521 19.53 7.02 27.24
C LEU A 521 20.45 6.12 28.06
N LEU A 522 21.51 5.60 27.43
CA LEU A 522 22.54 4.79 28.08
C LEU A 522 23.50 5.66 28.89
N ASN A 523 24.23 5.06 29.85
CA ASN A 523 25.20 5.75 30.71
C ASN A 523 26.34 6.44 29.94
N ASN A 524 26.63 5.96 28.71
CA ASN A 524 27.65 6.55 27.83
C ASN A 524 27.10 7.68 26.94
N GLY A 525 25.86 8.16 27.17
CA GLY A 525 25.23 9.24 26.42
C GLY A 525 24.61 8.81 25.08
N VAL A 526 24.58 7.53 24.77
CA VAL A 526 23.95 7.01 23.55
C VAL A 526 22.44 6.85 23.75
N LEU A 527 21.65 7.39 22.84
CA LEU A 527 20.23 7.11 22.73
C LEU A 527 20.04 5.76 22.01
N PHE A 528 19.66 4.75 22.76
CA PHE A 528 19.45 3.41 22.24
C PHE A 528 17.96 3.07 22.14
N SER A 529 17.52 2.70 20.94
CA SER A 529 16.14 2.33 20.64
C SER A 529 16.02 0.85 20.34
N LYS A 530 15.04 0.18 20.96
CA LYS A 530 14.78 -1.26 20.75
C LYS A 530 13.30 -1.52 20.53
N LEU A 531 13.01 -2.49 19.66
CA LEU A 531 11.64 -2.93 19.43
C LEU A 531 11.15 -3.84 20.56
N GLU A 532 9.94 -3.59 21.08
CA GLU A 532 9.31 -4.37 22.15
C GLU A 532 7.82 -4.56 21.91
N ASN A 533 7.29 -5.70 22.38
CA ASN A 533 5.84 -5.86 22.42
C ASN A 533 5.25 -5.12 23.63
N ALA A 534 4.32 -4.23 23.39
CA ALA A 534 3.65 -3.48 24.44
C ALA A 534 2.21 -3.12 24.09
N GLY A 535 1.38 -3.21 25.11
CA GLY A 535 0.07 -2.61 25.14
C GLY A 535 -0.95 -3.16 24.15
N TYR A 536 -2.08 -2.47 24.14
CA TYR A 536 -3.18 -2.73 23.22
C TYR A 536 -3.70 -1.42 22.63
N GLN A 537 -4.33 -1.52 21.47
CA GLN A 537 -4.90 -0.38 20.76
C GLN A 537 -6.35 -0.67 20.35
N ASN A 538 -7.20 0.33 20.48
CA ASN A 538 -8.54 0.37 19.90
C ASN A 538 -8.57 1.45 18.84
N VAL A 539 -9.09 1.12 17.66
CA VAL A 539 -9.31 2.08 16.58
C VAL A 539 -10.75 1.98 16.10
N PHE A 540 -11.46 3.08 16.12
CA PHE A 540 -12.77 3.26 15.51
C PHE A 540 -12.59 4.12 14.26
N LEU A 541 -13.02 3.64 13.12
CA LEU A 541 -12.95 4.34 11.84
C LEU A 541 -14.34 4.41 11.23
N PHE A 542 -14.78 5.60 10.83
CA PHE A 542 -15.96 5.79 10.02
C PHE A 542 -15.56 6.39 8.68
N ASN A 543 -15.65 5.57 7.63
CA ASN A 543 -15.35 5.96 6.25
C ASN A 543 -16.65 6.31 5.53
N ILE A 544 -16.68 7.46 4.89
CA ILE A 544 -17.78 7.98 4.09
C ILE A 544 -17.25 8.26 2.69
N ASN A 545 -17.90 7.69 1.67
CA ASN A 545 -17.58 7.98 0.27
C ASN A 545 -18.85 8.46 -0.46
N ILE A 546 -18.76 9.65 -1.02
CA ILE A 546 -19.88 10.34 -1.67
C ILE A 546 -19.43 10.86 -3.04
N PRO A 547 -19.54 10.05 -4.12
CA PRO A 547 -19.36 10.54 -5.48
C PRO A 547 -20.60 11.34 -5.91
N VAL A 548 -20.39 12.56 -6.42
CA VAL A 548 -21.45 13.48 -6.84
C VAL A 548 -21.22 13.93 -8.28
N LYS A 549 -22.24 13.87 -9.11
CA LYS A 549 -22.26 14.55 -10.39
C LYS A 549 -22.82 15.96 -10.16
N ILE A 550 -21.97 16.99 -10.22
CA ILE A 550 -22.36 18.37 -10.00
C ILE A 550 -22.94 18.96 -11.30
N ALA A 551 -22.29 18.67 -12.44
CA ALA A 551 -22.72 19.04 -13.77
C ALA A 551 -22.32 17.95 -14.77
N ASP A 552 -22.75 18.03 -16.03
CA ASP A 552 -22.37 17.05 -17.05
C ASP A 552 -20.86 16.99 -17.28
N PHE A 553 -20.18 18.12 -17.10
CA PHE A 553 -18.74 18.26 -17.24
C PHE A 553 -17.98 18.16 -15.92
N TRP A 554 -18.66 18.02 -14.74
CA TRP A 554 -18.03 18.05 -13.43
C TRP A 554 -18.55 16.96 -12.51
N ASN A 555 -17.70 16.00 -12.18
CA ASN A 555 -17.95 14.94 -11.22
C ASN A 555 -16.98 15.06 -10.04
N THR A 556 -17.43 14.69 -8.85
CA THR A 556 -16.56 14.64 -7.67
C THR A 556 -16.62 13.28 -7.00
N THR A 557 -15.50 12.87 -6.39
CA THR A 557 -15.42 11.73 -5.47
C THR A 557 -14.90 12.26 -4.15
N ASN A 558 -15.73 12.22 -3.11
CA ASN A 558 -15.39 12.77 -1.80
C ASN A 558 -15.29 11.63 -0.78
N LYS A 559 -14.17 11.57 -0.09
CA LYS A 559 -13.89 10.59 0.97
C LYS A 559 -13.60 11.31 2.27
N ILE A 560 -14.28 10.90 3.31
CA ILE A 560 -14.11 11.43 4.66
C ILE A 560 -13.83 10.24 5.57
N ASN A 561 -12.72 10.25 6.27
CA ASN A 561 -12.41 9.29 7.31
C ASN A 561 -12.39 9.99 8.66
N LEU A 562 -13.29 9.58 9.54
CA LEU A 562 -13.32 10.00 10.93
C LEU A 562 -12.72 8.88 11.76
N SER A 563 -11.65 9.14 12.49
CA SER A 563 -10.96 8.12 13.28
C SER A 563 -10.81 8.55 14.72
N HIS A 564 -11.07 7.60 15.63
CA HIS A 564 -10.66 7.68 17.02
C HIS A 564 -9.76 6.49 17.34
N SER A 565 -8.58 6.75 17.87
CA SER A 565 -7.66 5.72 18.33
C SER A 565 -7.29 5.92 19.80
N SER A 566 -7.19 4.82 20.56
CA SER A 566 -6.72 4.80 21.93
C SER A 566 -5.68 3.70 22.06
N PHE A 567 -4.47 4.06 22.49
CA PHE A 567 -3.37 3.12 22.77
C PHE A 567 -3.01 3.17 24.25
N LYS A 568 -2.86 1.99 24.89
CA LYS A 568 -2.45 1.87 26.28
C LYS A 568 -1.32 0.86 26.43
N ALA A 569 -0.22 1.27 27.07
CA ALA A 569 0.90 0.43 27.44
C ALA A 569 1.29 0.71 28.91
N GLY A 570 0.74 -0.11 29.83
CA GLY A 570 0.87 0.10 31.27
C GLY A 570 2.31 0.03 31.78
N GLN A 571 3.16 -0.80 31.17
CA GLN A 571 4.59 -0.91 31.49
C GLN A 571 5.38 0.38 31.28
N TYR A 572 4.87 1.29 30.44
CA TYR A 572 5.45 2.60 30.17
C TYR A 572 4.59 3.75 30.73
N ASN A 573 3.58 3.43 31.54
CA ASN A 573 2.59 4.39 32.04
C ASN A 573 1.98 5.26 30.92
N LEU A 574 1.78 4.67 29.75
CA LEU A 574 1.36 5.36 28.54
C LEU A 574 -0.12 5.13 28.25
N LEU A 575 -0.85 6.22 28.13
CA LEU A 575 -2.20 6.27 27.56
C LEU A 575 -2.27 7.41 26.54
N THR A 576 -2.52 7.09 25.28
CA THR A 576 -2.73 8.09 24.24
C THR A 576 -4.07 7.93 23.58
N GLN A 577 -4.69 9.07 23.27
CA GLN A 577 -5.94 9.14 22.54
C GLN A 577 -5.79 10.13 21.38
N SER A 578 -6.41 9.83 20.26
CA SER A 578 -6.39 10.67 19.08
C SER A 578 -7.74 10.65 18.37
N TYR A 579 -8.22 11.82 18.03
CA TYR A 579 -9.32 12.03 17.09
C TYR A 579 -8.73 12.71 15.86
N TYR A 580 -8.88 12.13 14.69
CA TYR A 580 -8.41 12.77 13.47
C TYR A 580 -9.34 12.54 12.29
N VAL A 581 -9.31 13.46 11.36
CA VAL A 581 -10.12 13.47 10.15
C VAL A 581 -9.19 13.54 8.95
N THR A 582 -9.43 12.70 7.94
CA THR A 582 -8.85 12.88 6.61
C THR A 582 -9.96 13.19 5.61
N LEU A 583 -9.71 14.17 4.77
CA LEU A 583 -10.58 14.57 3.67
C LEU A 583 -9.80 14.41 2.37
N GLU A 584 -10.34 13.61 1.46
CA GLU A 584 -9.82 13.46 0.10
C GLU A 584 -10.97 13.80 -0.86
N SER A 585 -10.76 14.77 -1.74
CA SER A 585 -11.74 15.14 -2.76
C SER A 585 -11.08 15.19 -4.13
N ILE A 586 -11.59 14.40 -5.07
CA ILE A 586 -11.16 14.38 -6.46
C ILE A 586 -12.26 15.02 -7.29
N HIS A 587 -11.96 16.15 -7.92
CA HIS A 587 -12.83 16.86 -8.85
C HIS A 587 -12.40 16.54 -10.27
N SER A 588 -13.24 15.85 -11.03
CA SER A 588 -12.97 15.49 -12.43
C SER A 588 -13.81 16.36 -13.36
N PHE A 589 -13.14 17.11 -14.23
CA PHE A 589 -13.75 17.99 -15.22
C PHE A 589 -13.53 17.44 -16.64
N ASP A 590 -14.60 17.36 -17.42
CA ASP A 590 -14.56 17.10 -18.85
C ASP A 590 -14.56 18.43 -19.60
N LEU A 591 -13.35 18.86 -20.05
CA LEU A 591 -13.15 20.12 -20.75
C LEU A 591 -13.13 19.91 -22.28
N PHE A 592 -13.79 20.78 -23.03
CA PHE A 592 -13.76 20.80 -24.52
C PHE A 592 -13.99 19.42 -25.17
N LYS A 593 -14.94 18.61 -24.63
CA LYS A 593 -15.33 17.26 -25.09
C LYS A 593 -14.24 16.16 -25.06
N LYS A 594 -12.95 16.49 -24.94
CA LYS A 594 -11.86 15.50 -24.98
C LYS A 594 -10.84 15.66 -23.85
N VAL A 595 -10.61 16.89 -23.39
CA VAL A 595 -9.61 17.17 -22.35
C VAL A 595 -10.19 16.89 -20.98
N LYS A 596 -9.44 16.21 -20.11
CA LYS A 596 -9.86 15.87 -18.76
C LYS A 596 -8.91 16.48 -17.74
N LEU A 597 -9.47 17.16 -16.75
CA LEU A 597 -8.73 17.71 -15.62
C LEU A 597 -9.23 17.06 -14.34
N ASP A 598 -8.32 16.45 -13.60
CA ASP A 598 -8.56 16.01 -12.22
C ASP A 598 -7.84 16.97 -11.26
N VAL A 599 -8.56 17.44 -10.24
CA VAL A 599 -8.03 18.24 -9.13
C VAL A 599 -8.22 17.44 -7.87
N SER A 600 -7.13 17.04 -7.22
CA SER A 600 -7.16 16.28 -5.98
C SER A 600 -6.83 17.19 -4.81
N VAL A 601 -7.71 17.24 -3.82
CA VAL A 601 -7.53 18.03 -2.59
C VAL A 601 -7.42 17.06 -1.42
N ASN A 602 -6.36 17.18 -0.63
CA ASN A 602 -6.07 16.31 0.50
C ASN A 602 -5.85 17.16 1.76
N TYR A 603 -6.53 16.79 2.83
CA TYR A 603 -6.38 17.42 4.14
C TYR A 603 -6.43 16.38 5.25
N SER A 604 -5.55 16.50 6.23
CA SER A 604 -5.58 15.74 7.47
C SER A 604 -5.46 16.68 8.67
N THR A 605 -6.30 16.44 9.68
CA THR A 605 -6.16 17.11 10.99
C THR A 605 -4.94 16.56 11.73
N PRO A 606 -4.51 17.18 12.83
CA PRO A 606 -3.50 16.58 13.70
C PRO A 606 -3.92 15.21 14.18
N SER A 607 -2.94 14.31 14.37
CA SER A 607 -3.16 12.95 14.86
C SER A 607 -2.12 12.55 15.90
N ARG A 608 -2.49 11.62 16.78
CA ARG A 608 -1.57 11.01 17.72
C ARG A 608 -1.62 9.49 17.57
N GLN A 609 -0.46 8.88 17.39
CA GLN A 609 -0.33 7.43 17.27
C GLN A 609 0.80 6.95 18.17
N GLN A 610 0.46 6.15 19.17
CA GLN A 610 1.40 5.75 20.20
C GLN A 610 2.11 6.98 20.82
N PHE A 611 3.41 7.09 20.67
CA PHE A 611 4.22 8.21 21.19
C PHE A 611 4.26 9.42 20.24
N ASN A 612 3.86 9.24 18.96
CA ASN A 612 4.05 10.25 17.92
C ASN A 612 2.82 11.14 17.77
N TYR A 613 3.03 12.44 17.74
CA TYR A 613 2.05 13.45 17.39
C TYR A 613 2.41 14.04 16.01
N ASN A 614 1.49 14.00 15.08
CA ASN A 614 1.62 14.58 13.74
C ASN A 614 0.71 15.79 13.62
N TYR A 615 1.21 16.90 13.10
CA TYR A 615 0.42 18.10 12.82
C TYR A 615 -0.45 17.91 11.56
N SER A 616 -1.36 18.85 11.34
CA SER A 616 -2.19 18.87 10.13
C SER A 616 -1.34 19.01 8.87
N ASN A 617 -1.81 18.36 7.79
CA ASN A 617 -1.22 18.47 6.46
C ASN A 617 -2.29 18.79 5.42
N PHE A 618 -1.93 19.58 4.40
CA PHE A 618 -2.78 19.97 3.29
C PHE A 618 -1.97 20.04 2.02
N TYR A 619 -2.46 19.45 0.93
CA TYR A 619 -1.87 19.58 -0.40
C TYR A 619 -2.91 19.36 -1.49
N THR A 620 -2.59 19.85 -2.70
CA THR A 620 -3.45 19.78 -3.89
C THR A 620 -2.61 19.41 -5.10
N ASP A 621 -3.13 18.45 -5.88
CA ASP A 621 -2.51 17.98 -7.12
C ASP A 621 -3.44 18.23 -8.32
N LEU A 622 -2.87 18.50 -9.49
CA LEU A 622 -3.56 18.64 -10.76
C LEU A 622 -3.08 17.57 -11.73
N ASN A 623 -4.02 16.96 -12.46
CA ASN A 623 -3.75 16.02 -13.54
C ASN A 623 -4.57 16.42 -14.75
N LEU A 624 -3.90 16.94 -15.80
CA LEU A 624 -4.53 17.30 -17.07
C LEU A 624 -4.18 16.24 -18.11
N ARG A 625 -5.20 15.70 -18.78
CA ARG A 625 -5.04 14.69 -19.82
C ARG A 625 -5.68 15.11 -21.13
N ILE A 626 -4.92 15.01 -22.20
CA ILE A 626 -5.28 15.37 -23.56
C ILE A 626 -5.17 14.12 -24.42
N PRO A 627 -6.30 13.47 -24.77
CA PRO A 627 -6.28 12.36 -25.71
C PRO A 627 -5.99 12.87 -27.14
N LEU A 628 -5.10 12.16 -27.84
CA LEU A 628 -4.65 12.47 -29.18
C LEU A 628 -4.90 11.26 -30.11
N PHE A 629 -4.90 11.50 -31.44
CA PHE A 629 -5.00 10.45 -32.47
C PHE A 629 -6.17 9.47 -32.19
N GLU A 630 -7.38 9.99 -32.03
CA GLU A 630 -8.60 9.18 -31.75
C GLU A 630 -8.45 8.26 -30.52
N ASN A 631 -7.85 8.78 -29.45
CA ASN A 631 -7.55 8.07 -28.19
C ASN A 631 -6.43 7.01 -28.29
N LYS A 632 -5.69 6.91 -29.39
CA LYS A 632 -4.52 6.03 -29.49
C LYS A 632 -3.35 6.56 -28.66
N ALA A 633 -3.24 7.88 -28.50
CA ALA A 633 -2.24 8.51 -27.65
C ALA A 633 -2.86 9.40 -26.57
N ASN A 634 -2.09 9.63 -25.49
CA ASN A 634 -2.42 10.61 -24.46
C ASN A 634 -1.19 11.47 -24.16
N LEU A 635 -1.42 12.77 -23.97
CA LEU A 635 -0.49 13.68 -23.34
C LEU A 635 -1.03 13.99 -21.93
N THR A 636 -0.24 13.69 -20.90
CA THR A 636 -0.60 13.92 -19.50
C THR A 636 0.34 14.96 -18.89
N LEU A 637 -0.22 15.98 -18.24
CA LEU A 637 0.50 16.96 -17.43
C LEU A 637 0.06 16.78 -15.98
N ASN A 638 1.02 16.48 -15.09
CA ASN A 638 0.79 16.43 -13.65
C ASN A 638 1.52 17.58 -12.96
N ILE A 639 0.84 18.23 -12.01
CA ILE A 639 1.42 19.22 -11.11
C ILE A 639 1.11 18.76 -9.69
N SER A 640 2.14 18.34 -8.96
CA SER A 640 2.01 17.92 -7.56
C SER A 640 2.21 19.09 -6.62
N ASP A 641 1.51 19.06 -5.47
CA ASP A 641 1.60 20.04 -4.37
C ASP A 641 1.62 21.49 -4.88
N VAL A 642 0.59 21.86 -5.66
CA VAL A 642 0.47 23.17 -6.36
C VAL A 642 0.82 24.34 -5.44
N PHE A 643 0.34 24.31 -4.20
CA PHE A 643 0.54 25.37 -3.21
C PHE A 643 1.83 25.24 -2.38
N ASN A 644 2.62 24.17 -2.61
CA ASN A 644 3.85 23.86 -1.86
C ASN A 644 3.62 23.78 -0.34
N THR A 645 2.53 23.15 0.07
CA THR A 645 2.08 23.08 1.47
C THR A 645 2.32 21.71 2.10
N ASN A 646 2.60 20.68 1.32
CA ASN A 646 2.88 19.34 1.83
C ASN A 646 4.18 19.34 2.64
N ARG A 647 4.09 18.98 3.92
CA ARG A 647 5.20 18.96 4.87
C ARG A 647 4.93 17.97 6.00
N GLU A 648 5.99 17.38 6.51
CA GLU A 648 5.94 16.53 7.68
C GLU A 648 6.34 17.34 8.91
N LYS A 649 5.52 17.35 9.93
CA LYS A 649 5.75 18.03 11.18
C LYS A 649 5.18 17.20 12.31
N GLY A 650 6.00 16.90 13.30
CA GLY A 650 5.57 16.06 14.40
C GLY A 650 6.51 16.14 15.60
N TYR A 651 6.09 15.51 16.71
CA TYR A 651 6.96 15.24 17.84
C TYR A 651 6.63 13.87 18.45
N SER A 652 7.62 13.30 19.11
CA SER A 652 7.46 12.12 19.98
C SER A 652 7.95 12.45 21.39
N ASP A 653 7.35 11.78 22.37
CA ASP A 653 7.76 11.86 23.77
C ASP A 653 7.69 10.45 24.37
N ILE A 654 8.85 9.88 24.68
CA ILE A 654 9.01 8.52 25.18
C ILE A 654 9.98 8.55 26.36
N ASN A 655 9.55 8.13 27.55
CA ASN A 655 10.39 8.07 28.74
C ASN A 655 11.09 9.41 29.07
N GLY A 656 10.43 10.55 28.80
CA GLY A 656 11.02 11.88 28.99
C GLY A 656 11.98 12.33 27.87
N ILE A 657 12.14 11.50 26.82
CA ILE A 657 12.91 11.84 25.63
C ILE A 657 11.94 12.47 24.61
N TYR A 658 12.02 13.77 24.48
CA TYR A 658 11.22 14.55 23.53
C TYR A 658 11.99 14.78 22.25
N THR A 659 11.39 14.46 21.10
CA THR A 659 11.95 14.72 19.79
C THR A 659 10.90 15.40 18.91
N TYR A 660 11.19 16.62 18.46
CA TYR A 660 10.40 17.35 17.46
C TYR A 660 11.14 17.32 16.12
N ASN A 661 10.40 17.08 15.06
CA ASN A 661 10.90 17.09 13.69
C ASN A 661 9.98 17.91 12.78
N TYR A 662 10.60 18.69 11.92
CA TYR A 662 9.98 19.35 10.78
C TYR A 662 10.76 19.00 9.52
N THR A 663 10.09 18.45 8.51
CA THR A 663 10.68 18.12 7.22
C THR A 663 9.85 18.74 6.10
N LYS A 664 10.50 19.46 5.22
CA LYS A 664 9.95 19.92 3.96
C LYS A 664 10.66 19.19 2.85
N ASN A 665 9.98 18.19 2.28
CA ASN A 665 10.40 17.54 1.05
C ASN A 665 10.08 18.43 -0.13
N ASN A 666 10.83 18.31 -1.21
CA ASN A 666 10.53 18.98 -2.46
C ASN A 666 9.36 18.26 -3.17
N SER A 667 8.15 18.44 -2.63
CA SER A 667 6.91 17.80 -3.06
C SER A 667 6.26 18.47 -4.28
N ARG A 668 6.58 19.78 -4.50
CA ARG A 668 6.08 20.50 -5.67
C ARG A 668 6.88 20.13 -6.90
N GLY A 669 6.20 19.58 -7.90
CA GLY A 669 6.82 19.16 -9.14
C GLY A 669 5.86 19.22 -10.32
N VAL A 670 6.42 19.21 -11.52
CA VAL A 670 5.70 19.16 -12.79
C VAL A 670 6.19 17.95 -13.58
N SER A 671 5.28 17.18 -14.17
CA SER A 671 5.66 16.12 -15.11
C SER A 671 4.79 16.14 -16.35
N ILE A 672 5.42 15.83 -17.48
CA ILE A 672 4.76 15.69 -18.77
C ILE A 672 5.08 14.29 -19.28
N LYS A 673 4.03 13.53 -19.64
CA LYS A 673 4.15 12.17 -20.17
C LYS A 673 3.37 12.05 -21.47
N PHE A 674 3.98 11.42 -22.46
CA PHE A 674 3.34 10.99 -23.70
C PHE A 674 3.23 9.47 -23.72
N SER A 675 2.05 8.94 -24.04
CA SER A 675 1.85 7.49 -24.23
C SER A 675 1.14 7.23 -25.57
N TYR A 676 1.51 6.13 -26.23
CA TYR A 676 0.93 5.69 -27.49
C TYR A 676 0.66 4.19 -27.48
N GLN A 677 -0.49 3.77 -28.04
CA GLN A 677 -0.88 2.36 -28.13
C GLN A 677 -1.05 1.96 -29.59
N PHE A 678 -0.28 0.95 -30.01
CA PHE A 678 -0.42 0.24 -31.28
C PHE A 678 -1.27 -0.99 -31.07
N GLN A 679 -2.25 -1.23 -31.95
CA GLN A 679 -3.08 -2.42 -31.92
C GLN A 679 -3.22 -3.00 -33.32
N THR A 680 -3.01 -4.32 -33.43
CA THR A 680 -3.27 -5.11 -34.64
C THR A 680 -4.25 -6.22 -34.30
N GLY A 681 -5.11 -6.63 -35.25
CA GLY A 681 -6.18 -7.59 -35.03
C GLY A 681 -7.56 -6.94 -34.90
N LYS A 682 -8.59 -7.71 -34.56
CA LYS A 682 -9.95 -7.17 -34.38
C LYS A 682 -9.93 -6.08 -33.33
N LYS A 683 -10.57 -4.93 -33.62
CA LYS A 683 -10.86 -3.92 -32.61
C LYS A 683 -11.48 -4.61 -31.41
N PHE A 684 -11.09 -4.20 -30.19
CA PHE A 684 -11.83 -4.54 -28.99
C PHE A 684 -13.28 -4.13 -29.20
N ASP A 685 -14.10 -5.10 -29.62
CA ASP A 685 -15.52 -4.94 -29.49
C ASP A 685 -15.81 -5.09 -27.99
N ASN A 686 -16.54 -4.12 -27.43
CA ASN A 686 -16.92 -4.12 -26.02
C ASN A 686 -17.95 -5.22 -25.71
N ASP A 687 -18.12 -6.21 -26.56
CA ASP A 687 -18.89 -7.43 -26.27
C ASP A 687 -18.15 -8.24 -25.21
N ILE A 688 -18.35 -7.78 -23.98
CA ILE A 688 -18.16 -8.60 -22.79
C ILE A 688 -19.19 -9.72 -22.92
N ARG A 689 -18.79 -10.87 -23.46
CA ARG A 689 -19.51 -12.10 -23.17
C ARG A 689 -19.42 -12.27 -21.67
N ASP A 690 -20.55 -12.09 -21.01
CA ASP A 690 -20.73 -12.36 -19.60
C ASP A 690 -20.13 -13.73 -19.32
N THR A 691 -19.06 -13.76 -18.51
CA THR A 691 -18.69 -15.04 -17.90
C THR A 691 -19.84 -15.41 -16.98
N ASN A 692 -20.15 -16.70 -16.82
CA ASN A 692 -21.27 -17.18 -15.99
C ASN A 692 -21.30 -16.62 -14.57
N ILE A 693 -20.23 -16.00 -14.09
CA ILE A 693 -20.16 -15.29 -12.81
C ILE A 693 -20.89 -13.94 -12.88
N ASP A 694 -20.81 -13.21 -14.00
CA ASP A 694 -21.52 -11.93 -14.18
C ASP A 694 -23.03 -12.20 -14.36
N ASP A 695 -23.41 -13.30 -15.02
CA ASP A 695 -24.81 -13.74 -15.16
C ASP A 695 -25.41 -14.15 -13.80
N LEU A 696 -24.64 -14.82 -12.94
CA LEU A 696 -25.05 -15.16 -11.58
C LEU A 696 -25.22 -13.92 -10.68
N LEU A 697 -24.36 -12.90 -10.85
CA LEU A 697 -24.50 -11.62 -10.15
C LEU A 697 -25.69 -10.80 -10.66
N ASN A 698 -26.04 -10.92 -11.95
CA ASN A 698 -27.17 -10.23 -12.55
C ASN A 698 -28.51 -10.94 -12.29
N ARG A 699 -28.54 -12.28 -12.19
CA ARG A 699 -29.76 -13.06 -11.87
C ARG A 699 -30.19 -13.02 -10.41
N THR A 700 -29.32 -12.60 -9.47
CA THR A 700 -29.71 -12.39 -8.07
C THR A 700 -30.38 -11.05 -7.82
N GLY A 701 -30.63 -10.26 -8.84
CA GLY A 701 -31.23 -8.91 -8.77
C GLY A 701 -32.65 -8.79 -9.31
N LYS A 702 -33.42 -9.90 -9.39
CA LYS A 702 -34.89 -9.86 -9.65
C LYS A 702 -35.66 -10.08 -8.38
#